data_8796a6a7cc4fc4018fda967764f9245f
#
_entry.id   8796a6a7cc4fc4018fda967764f9245f
#
_cell.length_a   1.000
_cell.length_b   1.000
_cell.length_c   1.000
_cell.angle_alpha   90.00
_cell.angle_beta   90.00
_cell.angle_gamma   90.00
#
_symmetry.space_group_name_H-M   'P 1'
#
loop_
_entity.id
_entity.type
_entity.pdbx_description
1 polymer ?
#
loop_
_entity_poly.entity_id
_entity_poly.type
_entity_poly.pdbx_seq_one_letter_code
_entity_poly.pdbx_strand_id
1 'polypeptide(L)'
;MPETSRRRPPAGRWRRAALVAVLAGGTLGLTPLTSPATDAAAADSGSATASARSEESRAMERAAETGEPVEVVSARSETSETHALPNGNLRTTQHTLPVRVKREGRWLPVDTALTETAGRIRPRAVPGDVTFSAGGDTRLITLADRGGELALTWPTPLPEPVLQGATATYPEVFPGVDLAVEASVDGFSQALIVKTPEAADRTELKEVGFGLRAKGLDVRKDTENGTLRAVNAAGQTVFASSTARMWDSSGEPEAPRAASGQARTAAAASGPARTAADRAPASDSAPSPLTPGTRSSKVGVRITDDKLLLTPDQQLLDAPDTEFPVYIDPRMTGTREAWTIAYKPHPDDSYWNGTGWNGGTTSEARVGYESTSGGTARSFFRVGSKFLAGVKVIDAQFQITETHSWSCTAKPVELWLTGGISSSTTWSKQPSWATRQDSRNYAHGNEDHGCADKAVDFTAKDAAVKAAANKWSNVTFGLRAPQSAEDAKDAYSWKKFKPDAKLIVEYNRPPKAPWALDTIPSTKSSTTSCGNDGTYVTVGNTDVTLTAQVWDPDGGNVNVQFHLWPTGKHDVAPGIIFNQRKQVTVKDSDPKGAQARITVPKALLAQYKDASNGQFSWKAQAEDVADDSFASDWTPTKGAPGCRFGFDPEAPAVMPTVTSADSLYPETASGAEPVEGALARTEGEFRFDANGVADTTKYLYDLDRTPPSKEALPTAKGGPATAPVTPLHPGTAHPVRAHGRRRRQPRPDLPLPLLRQEPRRHGQAR
;
A
#
# COMPACT_ATOMS: atom_id res chain seq x y z
N MET A 1 44.88 33.74 17.26
CA MET A 1 44.43 35.07 17.68
C MET A 1 44.66 36.05 16.55
N PRO A 2 43.79 37.01 16.23
CA PRO A 2 42.45 37.33 16.80
C PRO A 2 41.31 36.99 15.80
N GLU A 3 40.12 36.62 16.20
CA GLU A 3 38.88 37.36 16.58
C GLU A 3 38.47 38.54 15.70
N THR A 4 37.29 38.42 15.07
CA THR A 4 36.20 39.41 14.99
C THR A 4 35.01 38.74 14.27
N SER A 5 33.91 38.54 14.98
CA SER A 5 32.75 39.37 15.27
C SER A 5 31.61 39.30 14.21
N ARG A 6 30.59 38.57 14.62
CA ARG A 6 29.13 38.67 14.44
C ARG A 6 28.56 39.84 13.64
N ARG A 7 27.54 39.54 12.77
CA ARG A 7 26.25 40.26 12.77
C ARG A 7 25.15 39.40 12.10
N ARG A 8 24.04 39.23 12.85
CA ARG A 8 22.72 38.80 12.34
C ARG A 8 21.97 40.04 11.82
N PRO A 9 21.06 39.92 10.84
CA PRO A 9 19.97 40.89 10.62
C PRO A 9 18.62 40.33 11.11
N PRO A 10 17.59 41.21 11.28
CA PRO A 10 16.47 40.98 12.17
C PRO A 10 15.21 40.47 11.51
N ALA A 11 14.30 39.93 12.35
CA ALA A 11 12.97 39.44 12.02
C ALA A 11 12.02 40.55 11.54
N GLY A 12 11.38 40.35 10.40
CA GLY A 12 10.28 41.15 9.89
C GLY A 12 8.92 40.53 10.20
N ARG A 13 8.13 41.23 11.01
CA ARG A 13 6.71 40.95 11.28
C ARG A 13 5.87 41.29 10.07
N TRP A 14 4.98 40.38 9.62
CA TRP A 14 3.88 40.71 8.73
C TRP A 14 2.54 40.57 9.46
N ARG A 15 1.77 41.68 9.37
CA ARG A 15 0.47 41.90 9.99
C ARG A 15 -0.63 41.17 9.22
N ARG A 16 -1.59 40.62 9.98
CA ARG A 16 -2.90 40.17 9.46
C ARG A 16 -3.73 41.37 9.07
N ALA A 17 -4.32 41.36 7.88
CA ALA A 17 -5.43 42.22 7.50
C ALA A 17 -6.72 41.39 7.43
N ALA A 18 -7.68 41.75 8.26
CA ALA A 18 -9.05 41.23 8.20
C ALA A 18 -9.85 42.11 7.22
N LEU A 19 -10.61 41.49 6.34
CA LEU A 19 -11.60 42.20 5.52
C LEU A 19 -13.00 41.79 6.01
N VAL A 20 -13.72 42.79 6.50
CA VAL A 20 -15.14 42.77 6.84
C VAL A 20 -15.90 43.12 5.56
N ALA A 21 -16.88 42.34 5.14
CA ALA A 21 -17.86 42.73 4.13
C ALA A 21 -19.27 42.68 4.71
N VAL A 22 -19.96 43.78 4.55
CA VAL A 22 -21.26 44.15 5.08
C VAL A 22 -22.39 43.52 4.25
N LEU A 23 -23.42 43.05 4.92
CA LEU A 23 -24.72 42.60 4.42
C LEU A 23 -25.56 43.76 3.87
N ALA A 24 -26.17 43.57 2.72
CA ALA A 24 -27.41 44.28 2.35
C ALA A 24 -28.39 43.28 1.74
N GLY A 25 -29.58 43.24 2.25
CA GLY A 25 -30.64 42.27 1.93
C GLY A 25 -31.43 42.61 0.64
N GLY A 26 -32.10 41.58 0.16
CA GLY A 26 -33.06 41.67 -0.94
C GLY A 26 -33.78 40.32 -1.07
N THR A 27 -35.01 40.25 -0.58
CA THR A 27 -35.93 39.13 -0.72
C THR A 27 -36.58 39.14 -2.10
N LEU A 28 -36.50 38.04 -2.84
CA LEU A 28 -37.51 37.66 -3.86
C LEU A 28 -37.47 36.12 -4.01
N GLY A 29 -38.61 35.51 -3.83
CA GLY A 29 -38.82 34.09 -3.87
C GLY A 29 -38.72 33.50 -5.27
N LEU A 30 -38.21 32.29 -5.34
CA LEU A 30 -38.39 31.39 -6.48
C LEU A 30 -38.28 29.93 -5.98
N THR A 31 -39.23 29.15 -6.38
CA THR A 31 -39.43 27.72 -6.15
C THR A 31 -38.21 26.85 -6.50
N PRO A 32 -37.97 25.73 -5.79
CA PRO A 32 -36.87 24.85 -6.11
C PRO A 32 -37.16 23.90 -7.26
N LEU A 33 -36.43 24.03 -8.35
CA LEU A 33 -36.27 22.97 -9.35
C LEU A 33 -35.24 21.98 -8.81
N THR A 34 -35.69 20.81 -8.44
CA THR A 34 -34.84 19.66 -8.08
C THR A 34 -34.17 19.12 -9.34
N SER A 35 -32.87 19.30 -9.47
CA SER A 35 -32.02 18.49 -10.35
C SER A 35 -31.39 17.38 -9.53
N PRO A 36 -31.39 16.12 -9.97
CA PRO A 36 -30.73 15.06 -9.25
C PRO A 36 -29.20 15.21 -9.36
N ALA A 37 -28.56 15.49 -8.25
CA ALA A 37 -27.11 15.40 -8.12
C ALA A 37 -26.70 13.93 -8.17
N THR A 38 -25.79 13.65 -9.06
CA THR A 38 -25.13 12.35 -9.24
C THR A 38 -24.22 12.03 -8.04
N ASP A 39 -24.75 11.34 -7.06
CA ASP A 39 -23.99 10.70 -5.97
C ASP A 39 -23.70 9.21 -6.30
N ALA A 40 -23.27 8.91 -7.52
CA ALA A 40 -22.97 7.54 -7.93
C ALA A 40 -21.46 7.17 -7.91
N ALA A 41 -20.55 8.13 -7.60
CA ALA A 41 -19.11 7.87 -7.68
C ALA A 41 -18.45 7.49 -6.34
N ALA A 42 -19.11 7.73 -5.19
CA ALA A 42 -18.51 7.44 -3.88
C ALA A 42 -18.92 6.07 -3.31
N ALA A 43 -20.00 5.46 -3.80
CA ALA A 43 -20.46 4.16 -3.29
C ALA A 43 -19.71 2.96 -3.87
N ASP A 44 -19.10 3.12 -5.06
CA ASP A 44 -18.47 2.00 -5.76
C ASP A 44 -17.03 1.72 -5.28
N SER A 45 -16.32 2.75 -4.80
CA SER A 45 -14.97 2.56 -4.25
C SER A 45 -14.97 1.89 -2.87
N GLY A 46 -16.01 2.09 -2.07
CA GLY A 46 -16.16 1.46 -0.75
C GLY A 46 -16.54 -0.03 -0.85
N SER A 47 -17.41 -0.37 -1.80
CA SER A 47 -17.85 -1.75 -2.03
C SER A 47 -16.74 -2.61 -2.67
N ALA A 48 -15.98 -2.05 -3.62
CA ALA A 48 -14.86 -2.74 -4.23
C ALA A 48 -13.73 -3.01 -3.23
N THR A 49 -13.45 -2.07 -2.31
CA THR A 49 -12.42 -2.26 -1.28
C THR A 49 -12.83 -3.29 -0.23
N ALA A 50 -14.07 -3.31 0.18
CA ALA A 50 -14.58 -4.31 1.13
C ALA A 50 -14.62 -5.72 0.52
N SER A 51 -15.01 -5.84 -0.76
CA SER A 51 -14.97 -7.10 -1.50
C SER A 51 -13.55 -7.60 -1.71
N ALA A 52 -12.59 -6.72 -2.02
CA ALA A 52 -11.18 -7.05 -2.19
C ALA A 52 -10.57 -7.61 -0.90
N ARG A 53 -10.82 -6.96 0.24
CA ARG A 53 -10.36 -7.43 1.55
C ARG A 53 -10.93 -8.80 1.90
N SER A 54 -12.23 -9.01 1.66
CA SER A 54 -12.90 -10.29 1.88
C SER A 54 -12.31 -11.43 1.02
N GLU A 55 -11.80 -11.14 -0.19
CA GLU A 55 -11.13 -12.13 -1.03
C GLU A 55 -9.73 -12.47 -0.52
N GLU A 56 -8.98 -11.47 -0.07
CA GLU A 56 -7.65 -11.65 0.51
C GLU A 56 -7.71 -12.54 1.76
N SER A 57 -8.66 -12.27 2.67
CA SER A 57 -8.90 -13.10 3.86
C SER A 57 -9.18 -14.56 3.49
N ARG A 58 -10.02 -14.78 2.47
CA ARG A 58 -10.31 -16.14 1.96
C ARG A 58 -9.11 -16.81 1.31
N ALA A 59 -8.24 -16.03 0.67
CA ALA A 59 -7.00 -16.54 0.11
C ALA A 59 -6.02 -16.94 1.22
N MET A 60 -5.91 -16.15 2.31
CA MET A 60 -5.13 -16.46 3.49
C MET A 60 -5.59 -17.76 4.17
N GLU A 61 -6.90 -17.87 4.44
CA GLU A 61 -7.48 -19.08 5.04
C GLU A 61 -7.17 -20.31 4.18
N ARG A 62 -7.35 -20.20 2.87
CA ARG A 62 -7.11 -21.30 1.93
C ARG A 62 -5.63 -21.68 1.84
N ALA A 63 -4.73 -20.67 1.84
CA ALA A 63 -3.30 -20.93 1.84
C ALA A 63 -2.87 -21.66 3.13
N ALA A 64 -3.40 -21.27 4.28
CA ALA A 64 -3.14 -21.95 5.56
C ALA A 64 -3.69 -23.39 5.57
N GLU A 65 -4.85 -23.64 4.97
CA GLU A 65 -5.47 -24.96 4.89
C GLU A 65 -4.75 -25.92 3.93
N THR A 66 -4.33 -25.40 2.74
CA THR A 66 -3.74 -26.23 1.68
C THR A 66 -2.23 -26.39 1.82
N GLY A 67 -1.56 -25.48 2.54
CA GLY A 67 -0.10 -25.42 2.59
C GLY A 67 0.55 -24.84 1.32
N GLU A 68 -0.26 -24.28 0.37
CA GLU A 68 0.18 -23.75 -0.91
C GLU A 68 -0.17 -22.25 -1.04
N PRO A 69 0.64 -21.45 -1.76
CA PRO A 69 0.31 -20.07 -2.03
C PRO A 69 -1.00 -19.93 -2.84
N VAL A 70 -1.88 -19.00 -2.44
CA VAL A 70 -3.16 -18.72 -3.11
C VAL A 70 -3.19 -17.30 -3.62
N GLU A 71 -3.45 -17.10 -4.93
CA GLU A 71 -3.52 -15.78 -5.51
C GLU A 71 -4.73 -14.99 -5.03
N VAL A 72 -4.49 -13.71 -4.70
CA VAL A 72 -5.51 -12.69 -4.41
C VAL A 72 -5.86 -11.98 -5.74
N VAL A 73 -6.85 -12.52 -6.46
CA VAL A 73 -7.17 -12.08 -7.84
C VAL A 73 -7.60 -10.62 -7.91
N SER A 74 -8.25 -10.10 -6.87
CA SER A 74 -8.63 -8.67 -6.78
C SER A 74 -7.43 -7.72 -6.67
N ALA A 75 -6.28 -8.21 -6.20
CA ALA A 75 -5.04 -7.44 -6.14
C ALA A 75 -4.20 -7.53 -7.43
N ARG A 76 -4.65 -8.32 -8.42
CA ARG A 76 -3.98 -8.46 -9.71
C ARG A 76 -4.08 -7.16 -10.50
N SER A 77 -2.96 -6.73 -11.08
CA SER A 77 -2.89 -5.58 -11.99
C SER A 77 -2.18 -5.92 -13.29
N GLU A 78 -2.01 -4.96 -14.16
CA GLU A 78 -1.23 -5.11 -15.40
C GLU A 78 0.23 -5.51 -15.13
N THR A 79 0.78 -5.02 -14.01
CA THR A 79 2.19 -5.18 -13.64
C THR A 79 2.40 -5.99 -12.37
N SER A 80 1.35 -6.40 -11.64
CA SER A 80 1.53 -7.09 -10.36
C SER A 80 0.57 -8.25 -10.14
N GLU A 81 0.98 -9.16 -9.29
CA GLU A 81 0.18 -10.21 -8.70
C GLU A 81 0.56 -10.40 -7.24
N THR A 82 -0.43 -10.75 -6.41
CA THR A 82 -0.25 -10.96 -4.98
C THR A 82 -0.76 -12.32 -4.58
N HIS A 83 0.03 -13.06 -3.80
CA HIS A 83 -0.34 -14.37 -3.26
C HIS A 83 -0.35 -14.31 -1.73
N ALA A 84 -1.38 -14.87 -1.14
CA ALA A 84 -1.41 -15.23 0.27
C ALA A 84 -0.55 -16.49 0.48
N LEU A 85 0.29 -16.48 1.50
CA LEU A 85 1.19 -17.58 1.82
C LEU A 85 0.67 -18.40 3.01
N PRO A 86 1.04 -19.70 3.11
CA PRO A 86 0.62 -20.55 4.23
C PRO A 86 1.05 -20.03 5.62
N ASN A 87 2.12 -19.24 5.68
CA ASN A 87 2.63 -18.65 6.91
C ASN A 87 1.90 -17.35 7.33
N GLY A 88 0.82 -16.96 6.63
CA GLY A 88 0.05 -15.76 6.95
C GLY A 88 0.61 -14.47 6.34
N ASN A 89 1.68 -14.53 5.56
CA ASN A 89 2.25 -13.39 4.87
C ASN A 89 1.64 -13.21 3.47
N LEU A 90 1.87 -12.05 2.87
CA LEU A 90 1.60 -11.76 1.47
C LEU A 90 2.89 -11.74 0.67
N ARG A 91 2.84 -12.23 -0.57
CA ARG A 91 3.92 -12.10 -1.55
C ARG A 91 3.40 -11.40 -2.79
N THR A 92 3.95 -10.21 -3.08
CA THR A 92 3.65 -9.48 -4.31
C THR A 92 4.83 -9.57 -5.26
N THR A 93 4.54 -9.95 -6.50
CA THR A 93 5.47 -9.84 -7.63
C THR A 93 5.08 -8.60 -8.43
N GLN A 94 5.97 -7.63 -8.49
CA GLN A 94 5.80 -6.38 -9.24
C GLN A 94 6.77 -6.34 -10.42
N HIS A 95 6.25 -6.36 -11.62
CA HIS A 95 7.03 -6.29 -12.87
C HIS A 95 7.35 -4.84 -13.25
N THR A 96 8.48 -4.64 -13.91
CA THR A 96 8.89 -3.35 -14.50
C THR A 96 8.03 -2.97 -15.69
N LEU A 97 7.58 -3.95 -16.48
CA LEU A 97 6.69 -3.75 -17.63
C LEU A 97 5.38 -4.48 -17.43
N PRO A 98 4.28 -4.05 -18.08
CA PRO A 98 3.04 -4.81 -18.09
C PRO A 98 3.22 -6.21 -18.67
N VAL A 99 2.67 -7.22 -17.98
CA VAL A 99 2.70 -8.63 -18.40
C VAL A 99 1.30 -9.11 -18.81
N ARG A 100 0.28 -8.34 -18.52
CA ARG A 100 -1.12 -8.63 -18.86
C ARG A 100 -1.93 -7.33 -19.02
N VAL A 101 -3.09 -7.46 -19.63
CA VAL A 101 -4.07 -6.38 -19.81
C VAL A 101 -5.47 -6.88 -19.50
N LYS A 102 -6.33 -6.04 -18.94
CA LYS A 102 -7.73 -6.38 -18.68
C LYS A 102 -8.60 -5.92 -19.84
N ARG A 103 -9.27 -6.87 -20.51
CA ARG A 103 -10.24 -6.60 -21.59
C ARG A 103 -11.56 -7.31 -21.27
N GLU A 104 -12.66 -6.60 -21.32
CA GLU A 104 -14.01 -7.13 -21.05
C GLU A 104 -14.09 -7.96 -19.75
N GLY A 105 -13.45 -7.44 -18.68
CA GLY A 105 -13.42 -8.09 -17.37
C GLY A 105 -12.43 -9.25 -17.22
N ARG A 106 -11.79 -9.72 -18.30
CA ARG A 106 -10.82 -10.84 -18.29
C ARG A 106 -9.39 -10.33 -18.41
N TRP A 107 -8.46 -11.04 -17.76
CA TRP A 107 -7.03 -10.81 -17.89
C TRP A 107 -6.47 -11.63 -19.06
N LEU A 108 -5.80 -10.95 -19.99
CA LEU A 108 -5.12 -11.54 -21.14
C LEU A 108 -3.62 -11.24 -21.02
N PRO A 109 -2.73 -12.15 -21.43
CA PRO A 109 -1.31 -11.83 -21.60
C PRO A 109 -1.14 -10.65 -22.56
N VAL A 110 -0.07 -9.88 -22.39
CA VAL A 110 0.32 -8.87 -23.38
C VAL A 110 0.60 -9.56 -24.72
N ASP A 111 0.03 -9.02 -25.79
CA ASP A 111 0.23 -9.47 -27.17
C ASP A 111 0.28 -8.24 -28.08
N THR A 112 1.48 -7.93 -28.61
CA THR A 112 1.72 -6.79 -29.50
C THR A 112 1.42 -7.11 -30.97
N ALA A 113 1.14 -8.38 -31.32
CA ALA A 113 0.82 -8.76 -32.68
C ALA A 113 -0.40 -7.98 -33.20
N LEU A 114 -0.25 -7.44 -34.42
CA LEU A 114 -1.25 -6.58 -35.03
C LEU A 114 -2.42 -7.35 -35.63
N THR A 115 -3.59 -6.74 -35.56
CA THR A 115 -4.81 -7.22 -36.22
C THR A 115 -5.62 -6.04 -36.71
N GLU A 116 -6.31 -6.20 -37.82
CA GLU A 116 -7.25 -5.21 -38.30
C GLU A 116 -8.63 -5.40 -37.66
N THR A 117 -9.19 -4.33 -37.16
CA THR A 117 -10.51 -4.31 -36.52
C THR A 117 -11.19 -2.97 -36.82
N ALA A 118 -12.37 -3.00 -37.42
CA ALA A 118 -13.18 -1.82 -37.74
C ALA A 118 -12.41 -0.77 -38.57
N GLY A 119 -11.65 -1.18 -39.59
CA GLY A 119 -10.87 -0.30 -40.47
C GLY A 119 -9.69 0.40 -39.78
N ARG A 120 -9.21 -0.14 -38.68
CA ARG A 120 -8.00 0.29 -37.97
C ARG A 120 -7.14 -0.91 -37.61
N ILE A 121 -5.83 -0.75 -37.62
CA ILE A 121 -4.89 -1.77 -37.17
C ILE A 121 -4.59 -1.52 -35.70
N ARG A 122 -4.60 -2.58 -34.90
CA ARG A 122 -4.37 -2.54 -33.43
C ARG A 122 -3.55 -3.73 -32.97
N PRO A 123 -2.72 -3.58 -31.91
CA PRO A 123 -2.19 -4.74 -31.20
C PRO A 123 -3.33 -5.51 -30.51
N ARG A 124 -3.21 -6.83 -30.43
CA ARG A 124 -4.25 -7.72 -29.87
C ARG A 124 -4.53 -7.44 -28.41
N ALA A 125 -3.48 -7.25 -27.61
CA ALA A 125 -3.63 -7.03 -26.17
C ALA A 125 -2.45 -6.23 -25.59
N VAL A 126 -2.58 -4.89 -25.49
CA VAL A 126 -1.62 -4.01 -24.83
C VAL A 126 -2.34 -3.06 -23.87
N PRO A 127 -1.68 -2.54 -22.82
CA PRO A 127 -2.20 -1.43 -22.03
C PRO A 127 -2.36 -0.18 -22.89
N GLY A 128 -3.38 0.63 -22.59
CA GLY A 128 -3.68 1.81 -23.41
C GLY A 128 -4.39 1.46 -24.73
N ASP A 129 -4.62 2.47 -25.53
CA ASP A 129 -5.26 2.32 -26.84
C ASP A 129 -4.30 2.82 -27.92
N VAL A 130 -3.73 1.88 -28.68
CA VAL A 130 -2.81 2.13 -29.80
C VAL A 130 -3.52 1.73 -31.07
N THR A 131 -3.59 2.65 -32.07
CA THR A 131 -4.17 2.36 -33.37
C THR A 131 -3.31 2.92 -34.49
N PHE A 132 -3.22 2.14 -35.59
CA PHE A 132 -2.54 2.54 -36.81
C PHE A 132 -3.53 2.65 -37.98
N SER A 133 -3.16 3.33 -39.05
CA SER A 133 -3.95 3.39 -40.27
C SER A 133 -4.08 2.01 -40.92
N ALA A 134 -5.24 1.70 -41.48
CA ALA A 134 -5.43 0.58 -42.39
C ALA A 134 -5.19 0.95 -43.87
N GLY A 135 -4.68 2.15 -44.13
CA GLY A 135 -4.53 2.71 -45.46
C GLY A 135 -5.71 3.59 -45.86
N GLY A 136 -5.54 4.40 -46.96
CA GLY A 136 -6.57 5.27 -47.50
C GLY A 136 -6.82 6.58 -46.75
N ASP A 137 -6.25 6.75 -45.56
CA ASP A 137 -6.36 7.98 -44.76
C ASP A 137 -4.98 8.56 -44.37
N THR A 138 -4.96 9.74 -43.80
CA THR A 138 -3.73 10.40 -43.32
C THR A 138 -3.43 10.12 -41.85
N ARG A 139 -4.29 9.43 -41.13
CA ARG A 139 -4.20 9.22 -39.65
C ARG A 139 -3.29 8.04 -39.33
N LEU A 140 -1.99 8.31 -39.29
CA LEU A 140 -0.97 7.29 -39.15
C LEU A 140 -1.10 6.54 -37.82
N ILE A 141 -1.05 7.26 -36.69
CA ILE A 141 -1.00 6.69 -35.32
C ILE A 141 -1.93 7.49 -34.40
N THR A 142 -2.62 6.76 -33.52
CA THR A 142 -3.24 7.35 -32.33
C THR A 142 -2.82 6.54 -31.11
N LEU A 143 -2.35 7.21 -30.07
CA LEU A 143 -1.94 6.63 -28.80
C LEU A 143 -2.70 7.34 -27.67
N ALA A 144 -3.53 6.61 -26.93
CA ALA A 144 -4.28 7.15 -25.81
C ALA A 144 -4.00 6.37 -24.52
N ASP A 145 -3.68 7.08 -23.44
CA ASP A 145 -3.48 6.52 -22.10
C ASP A 145 -3.77 7.59 -21.04
N ARG A 146 -4.34 7.18 -19.91
CA ARG A 146 -4.59 8.03 -18.71
C ARG A 146 -5.25 9.38 -19.02
N GLY A 147 -6.22 9.38 -19.95
CA GLY A 147 -6.97 10.59 -20.33
C GLY A 147 -6.23 11.54 -21.26
N GLY A 148 -5.00 11.22 -21.67
CA GLY A 148 -4.25 11.92 -22.71
C GLY A 148 -4.27 11.16 -24.04
N GLU A 149 -4.32 11.89 -25.15
CA GLU A 149 -4.25 11.34 -26.50
C GLU A 149 -3.20 12.08 -27.33
N LEU A 150 -2.38 11.30 -28.02
CA LEU A 150 -1.40 11.79 -28.99
C LEU A 150 -1.71 11.17 -30.35
N ALA A 151 -1.85 11.98 -31.40
CA ALA A 151 -2.06 11.50 -32.75
C ALA A 151 -1.03 12.10 -33.71
N LEU A 152 -0.48 11.23 -34.57
CA LEU A 152 0.37 11.61 -35.69
C LEU A 152 -0.37 11.39 -37.01
N THR A 153 -0.24 12.34 -37.92
CA THR A 153 -0.79 12.21 -39.28
C THR A 153 0.30 12.34 -40.33
N TRP A 154 0.21 11.52 -41.36
CA TRP A 154 1.04 11.62 -42.55
C TRP A 154 0.50 12.71 -43.52
N PRO A 155 1.34 13.39 -44.29
CA PRO A 155 0.89 14.49 -45.16
C PRO A 155 -0.10 14.07 -46.24
N THR A 156 0.00 12.85 -46.74
CA THR A 156 -0.83 12.28 -47.80
C THR A 156 -1.57 11.03 -47.34
N PRO A 157 -2.64 10.55 -47.98
CA PRO A 157 -3.25 9.28 -47.70
C PRO A 157 -2.19 8.14 -47.75
N LEU A 158 -2.17 7.31 -46.72
CA LEU A 158 -1.23 6.19 -46.61
C LEU A 158 -1.65 5.04 -47.54
N PRO A 159 -0.72 4.30 -48.11
CA PRO A 159 -1.03 3.03 -48.78
C PRO A 159 -1.52 1.97 -47.75
N GLU A 160 -2.10 0.88 -48.26
CA GLU A 160 -2.44 -0.28 -47.45
C GLU A 160 -1.16 -0.91 -46.89
N PRO A 161 -1.07 -1.13 -45.56
CA PRO A 161 0.15 -1.68 -44.95
C PRO A 161 0.23 -3.18 -45.03
N VAL A 162 1.46 -3.70 -45.07
CA VAL A 162 1.78 -5.12 -44.88
C VAL A 162 2.02 -5.36 -43.37
N LEU A 163 1.27 -6.33 -42.79
CA LEU A 163 1.37 -6.67 -41.36
C LEU A 163 2.32 -7.86 -41.15
N GLN A 164 3.28 -7.70 -40.24
CA GLN A 164 4.18 -8.76 -39.82
C GLN A 164 4.40 -8.67 -38.29
N GLY A 165 3.81 -9.60 -37.54
CA GLY A 165 3.90 -9.59 -36.08
C GLY A 165 3.36 -8.29 -35.48
N ALA A 166 4.23 -7.52 -34.81
CA ALA A 166 3.91 -6.24 -34.21
C ALA A 166 4.09 -5.05 -35.16
N THR A 167 4.51 -5.26 -36.42
CA THR A 167 4.89 -4.22 -37.37
C THR A 167 3.86 -4.10 -38.49
N ALA A 168 3.51 -2.85 -38.87
CA ALA A 168 2.77 -2.50 -40.08
C ALA A 168 3.68 -1.63 -40.95
N THR A 169 3.99 -2.09 -42.19
CA THR A 169 4.83 -1.38 -43.14
C THR A 169 3.97 -0.81 -44.28
N TYR A 170 3.97 0.50 -44.44
CA TYR A 170 3.33 1.25 -45.51
C TYR A 170 4.34 1.40 -46.65
N PRO A 171 4.18 0.66 -47.77
CA PRO A 171 5.15 0.71 -48.86
C PRO A 171 5.09 2.02 -49.64
N GLU A 172 6.23 2.49 -50.10
CA GLU A 172 6.33 3.60 -51.07
C GLU A 172 5.57 4.87 -50.62
N VAL A 173 5.68 5.26 -49.33
CA VAL A 173 5.14 6.55 -48.86
C VAL A 173 5.79 7.74 -49.56
N PHE A 174 7.04 7.58 -50.01
CA PHE A 174 7.72 8.27 -51.08
C PHE A 174 8.36 7.25 -52.01
N PRO A 175 8.58 7.51 -53.29
CA PRO A 175 9.26 6.55 -54.17
C PRO A 175 10.61 6.09 -53.59
N GLY A 176 10.75 4.79 -53.37
CA GLY A 176 11.92 4.17 -52.75
C GLY A 176 11.98 4.30 -51.22
N VAL A 177 10.91 4.79 -50.56
CA VAL A 177 10.87 4.95 -49.11
C VAL A 177 9.61 4.28 -48.55
N ASP A 178 9.77 3.36 -47.62
CA ASP A 178 8.65 2.81 -46.86
C ASP A 178 8.56 3.47 -45.46
N LEU A 179 7.38 3.39 -44.86
CA LEU A 179 7.16 3.79 -43.47
C LEU A 179 6.71 2.59 -42.64
N ALA A 180 7.54 2.13 -41.72
CA ALA A 180 7.20 1.08 -40.77
C ALA A 180 6.74 1.67 -39.44
N VAL A 181 5.69 1.10 -38.83
CA VAL A 181 5.27 1.37 -37.45
C VAL A 181 5.19 0.06 -36.70
N GLU A 182 5.75 0.02 -35.48
CA GLU A 182 5.79 -1.18 -34.65
C GLU A 182 5.14 -0.90 -33.30
N ALA A 183 4.19 -1.75 -32.91
CA ALA A 183 3.55 -1.68 -31.58
C ALA A 183 4.48 -2.22 -30.51
N SER A 184 4.59 -1.52 -29.38
CA SER A 184 5.23 -2.01 -28.16
C SER A 184 4.23 -2.17 -27.03
N VAL A 185 4.67 -2.71 -25.89
CA VAL A 185 3.82 -2.94 -24.72
C VAL A 185 3.14 -1.66 -24.23
N ASP A 186 3.81 -0.52 -24.33
CA ASP A 186 3.38 0.76 -23.79
C ASP A 186 3.42 1.93 -24.80
N GLY A 187 3.55 1.64 -26.10
CA GLY A 187 3.64 2.67 -27.11
C GLY A 187 3.87 2.13 -28.52
N PHE A 188 4.65 2.86 -29.30
CA PHE A 188 5.02 2.51 -30.67
C PHE A 188 6.41 3.03 -31.02
N SER A 189 7.04 2.41 -32.03
CA SER A 189 8.13 3.00 -32.81
C SER A 189 7.67 3.22 -34.25
N GLN A 190 8.33 4.13 -34.96
CA GLN A 190 8.14 4.34 -36.38
C GLN A 190 9.49 4.60 -37.05
N ALA A 191 9.69 4.11 -38.25
CA ALA A 191 10.89 4.39 -39.03
C ALA A 191 10.57 4.57 -40.50
N LEU A 192 11.22 5.56 -41.12
CA LEU A 192 11.30 5.65 -42.58
C LEU A 192 12.43 4.72 -43.00
N ILE A 193 12.18 3.90 -44.01
CA ILE A 193 13.11 2.93 -44.61
C ILE A 193 13.48 3.45 -45.98
N VAL A 194 14.61 4.11 -46.07
CA VAL A 194 15.16 4.63 -47.34
C VAL A 194 15.94 3.49 -48.02
N LYS A 195 15.41 2.99 -49.12
CA LYS A 195 15.82 1.71 -49.73
C LYS A 195 17.08 1.81 -50.58
N THR A 196 17.30 2.95 -51.21
CA THR A 196 18.40 3.13 -52.17
C THR A 196 19.01 4.54 -52.09
N PRO A 197 20.25 4.74 -52.61
CA PRO A 197 20.86 6.06 -52.73
C PRO A 197 19.96 7.10 -53.47
N GLU A 198 19.31 6.67 -54.55
CA GLU A 198 18.45 7.58 -55.33
C GLU A 198 17.22 8.00 -54.53
N ALA A 199 16.73 7.18 -53.61
CA ALA A 199 15.68 7.54 -52.69
C ALA A 199 16.17 8.52 -51.62
N ALA A 200 17.47 8.45 -51.21
CA ALA A 200 18.07 9.37 -50.26
C ALA A 200 18.17 10.81 -50.77
N ASP A 201 18.39 11.00 -52.07
CA ASP A 201 18.50 12.32 -52.74
C ASP A 201 17.17 13.11 -52.77
N ARG A 202 16.08 12.52 -52.28
CA ARG A 202 14.75 13.18 -52.36
C ARG A 202 14.68 14.41 -51.48
N THR A 203 14.05 15.46 -52.03
CA THR A 203 13.84 16.69 -51.29
C THR A 203 12.97 16.56 -50.04
N GLU A 204 12.05 15.59 -50.05
CA GLU A 204 11.17 15.25 -48.93
C GLU A 204 11.92 14.74 -47.72
N LEU A 205 13.13 14.13 -47.92
CA LEU A 205 13.98 13.66 -46.85
C LEU A 205 14.90 14.73 -46.25
N LYS A 206 14.90 15.95 -46.76
CA LYS A 206 15.61 17.07 -46.12
C LYS A 206 14.92 17.52 -44.85
N GLU A 207 13.58 17.49 -44.80
CA GLU A 207 12.77 17.69 -43.65
C GLU A 207 11.46 16.90 -43.77
N VAL A 208 11.26 15.91 -42.93
CA VAL A 208 10.04 15.06 -42.90
C VAL A 208 9.06 15.57 -41.86
N GLY A 209 7.85 15.95 -42.28
CA GLY A 209 6.82 16.50 -41.40
C GLY A 209 5.69 15.53 -41.09
N PHE A 210 5.38 15.34 -39.81
CA PHE A 210 4.17 14.68 -39.34
C PHE A 210 3.24 15.73 -38.75
N GLY A 211 1.94 15.67 -39.04
CA GLY A 211 0.97 16.46 -38.30
C GLY A 211 0.89 15.89 -36.85
N LEU A 212 0.89 16.79 -35.86
CA LEU A 212 0.87 16.43 -34.44
C LEU A 212 -0.40 17.00 -33.81
N ARG A 213 -1.16 16.14 -33.12
CA ARG A 213 -2.30 16.57 -32.29
C ARG A 213 -2.15 15.93 -30.91
N ALA A 214 -2.31 16.75 -29.86
CA ALA A 214 -2.25 16.33 -28.48
C ALA A 214 -3.52 16.80 -27.76
N LYS A 215 -4.31 15.88 -27.25
CA LYS A 215 -5.52 16.18 -26.49
C LYS A 215 -5.26 15.89 -25.01
N GLY A 216 -5.45 16.90 -24.14
CA GLY A 216 -5.18 16.78 -22.71
C GLY A 216 -3.69 16.67 -22.36
N LEU A 217 -2.81 16.94 -23.33
CA LEU A 217 -1.35 16.87 -23.18
C LEU A 217 -0.69 18.10 -23.79
N ASP A 218 0.43 18.50 -23.21
CA ASP A 218 1.37 19.49 -23.72
C ASP A 218 2.65 18.75 -24.14
N VAL A 219 3.04 18.88 -25.44
CA VAL A 219 4.22 18.18 -25.97
C VAL A 219 5.42 19.12 -25.95
N ARG A 220 6.44 18.77 -25.22
CA ARG A 220 7.66 19.57 -25.03
C ARG A 220 8.89 18.80 -25.48
N LYS A 221 9.84 19.53 -26.08
CA LYS A 221 11.17 19.02 -26.39
C LYS A 221 12.12 19.34 -25.23
N ASP A 222 12.91 18.36 -24.80
CA ASP A 222 14.03 18.57 -23.91
C ASP A 222 15.17 19.22 -24.73
N THR A 223 15.66 20.38 -24.26
CA THR A 223 16.67 21.19 -25.01
C THR A 223 18.06 20.58 -24.97
N GLU A 224 18.36 19.68 -24.04
CA GLU A 224 19.69 19.12 -23.82
C GLU A 224 19.94 17.87 -24.66
N ASN A 225 18.96 16.96 -24.74
CA ASN A 225 19.10 15.68 -25.42
C ASN A 225 18.13 15.47 -26.59
N GLY A 226 17.24 16.43 -26.85
CA GLY A 226 16.30 16.39 -27.97
C GLY A 226 15.12 15.43 -27.79
N THR A 227 14.96 14.79 -26.62
CA THR A 227 13.83 13.90 -26.34
C THR A 227 12.51 14.68 -26.22
N LEU A 228 11.40 14.00 -26.51
CA LEU A 228 10.06 14.59 -26.39
C LEU A 228 9.36 14.09 -25.13
N ARG A 229 8.56 14.95 -24.50
CA ARG A 229 7.69 14.59 -23.36
C ARG A 229 6.30 15.16 -23.58
N ALA A 230 5.30 14.32 -23.50
CA ALA A 230 3.90 14.73 -23.49
C ALA A 230 3.40 14.71 -22.03
N VAL A 231 3.09 15.88 -21.48
CA VAL A 231 2.72 16.08 -20.08
C VAL A 231 1.25 16.44 -19.94
N ASN A 232 0.57 15.92 -18.94
CA ASN A 232 -0.82 16.25 -18.63
C ASN A 232 -0.91 17.56 -17.81
N ALA A 233 -2.14 18.04 -17.55
CA ALA A 233 -2.39 19.25 -16.77
C ALA A 233 -1.82 19.22 -15.34
N ALA A 234 -1.59 18.03 -14.77
CA ALA A 234 -0.95 17.85 -13.47
C ALA A 234 0.60 17.87 -13.56
N GLY A 235 1.19 18.13 -14.74
CA GLY A 235 2.63 18.12 -14.96
C GLY A 235 3.27 16.72 -15.02
N GLN A 236 2.45 15.67 -15.07
CA GLN A 236 2.94 14.30 -15.16
C GLN A 236 3.22 13.93 -16.61
N THR A 237 4.38 13.36 -16.89
CA THR A 237 4.70 12.82 -18.22
C THR A 237 3.86 11.55 -18.46
N VAL A 238 3.07 11.57 -19.52
CA VAL A 238 2.25 10.43 -19.97
C VAL A 238 2.99 9.62 -21.03
N PHE A 239 3.59 10.32 -22.01
CA PHE A 239 4.43 9.72 -23.05
C PHE A 239 5.79 10.40 -23.11
N ALA A 240 6.80 9.63 -23.49
CA ALA A 240 8.16 10.14 -23.70
C ALA A 240 8.80 9.50 -24.94
N SER A 241 9.71 10.23 -25.60
CA SER A 241 10.57 9.64 -26.64
C SER A 241 11.98 9.42 -26.12
N SER A 242 12.73 8.61 -26.86
CA SER A 242 14.20 8.62 -26.84
C SER A 242 14.76 9.72 -27.74
N THR A 243 16.09 9.84 -27.79
CA THR A 243 16.79 10.63 -28.79
C THR A 243 16.54 10.05 -30.18
N ALA A 244 16.01 10.85 -31.11
CA ALA A 244 15.78 10.40 -32.48
C ALA A 244 17.10 10.15 -33.21
N ARG A 245 17.22 9.02 -33.90
CA ARG A 245 18.42 8.59 -34.61
C ARG A 245 18.11 8.03 -35.98
N MET A 246 19.14 7.93 -36.80
CA MET A 246 19.11 7.22 -38.07
C MET A 246 20.36 6.33 -38.17
N TRP A 247 20.27 5.24 -38.94
CA TRP A 247 21.34 4.29 -39.11
C TRP A 247 21.24 3.61 -40.48
N ASP A 248 22.36 3.13 -40.98
CA ASP A 248 22.49 2.33 -42.18
C ASP A 248 22.42 0.82 -41.90
N SER A 249 22.47 -0.01 -42.93
CA SER A 249 22.45 -1.46 -42.82
C SER A 249 23.84 -2.09 -42.62
N SER A 250 24.90 -1.31 -42.43
CA SER A 250 26.23 -1.81 -42.14
C SER A 250 26.23 -2.53 -40.78
N GLY A 251 26.55 -3.83 -40.80
CA GLY A 251 26.60 -4.66 -39.59
C GLY A 251 25.31 -5.35 -39.21
N GLU A 252 24.43 -5.65 -40.18
CA GLU A 252 23.40 -6.66 -39.92
C GLU A 252 24.02 -7.93 -39.35
N PRO A 253 23.43 -8.51 -38.29
CA PRO A 253 23.88 -9.82 -37.81
C PRO A 253 23.69 -10.80 -38.94
N GLU A 254 24.77 -11.58 -39.24
CA GLU A 254 24.74 -12.69 -40.19
C GLU A 254 23.42 -13.49 -40.01
N ALA A 255 22.62 -13.57 -41.06
CA ALA A 255 21.33 -14.26 -41.03
C ALA A 255 21.52 -15.67 -40.40
N PRO A 256 20.59 -16.17 -39.59
CA PRO A 256 20.71 -17.48 -39.00
C PRO A 256 21.01 -18.50 -40.11
N ARG A 257 22.19 -19.07 -40.09
CA ARG A 257 22.49 -20.19 -41.03
C ARG A 257 21.43 -21.23 -40.88
N ALA A 258 20.70 -21.50 -41.96
CA ALA A 258 19.74 -22.56 -42.02
C ALA A 258 20.40 -23.86 -41.50
N ALA A 259 19.87 -24.37 -40.38
CA ALA A 259 20.37 -25.59 -39.78
C ALA A 259 20.18 -26.72 -40.82
N SER A 260 21.31 -27.17 -41.41
CA SER A 260 21.35 -28.38 -42.21
C SER A 260 20.96 -29.55 -41.31
N GLY A 261 19.78 -30.15 -41.62
CA GLY A 261 19.20 -31.22 -40.84
C GLY A 261 20.11 -32.44 -40.66
N GLN A 262 20.34 -32.78 -39.42
CA GLN A 262 20.64 -34.15 -39.02
C GLN A 262 19.78 -34.51 -37.81
N ALA A 263 18.79 -35.36 -38.07
CA ALA A 263 18.01 -36.01 -37.05
C ALA A 263 18.89 -36.85 -36.14
N ARG A 264 18.99 -36.52 -34.87
CA ARG A 264 19.51 -37.41 -33.82
C ARG A 264 18.37 -37.85 -32.91
N THR A 265 18.18 -39.16 -32.92
CA THR A 265 17.24 -39.90 -32.07
C THR A 265 17.49 -39.62 -30.58
N ALA A 266 16.48 -39.08 -29.88
CA ALA A 266 16.52 -38.87 -28.44
C ALA A 266 16.10 -40.15 -27.70
N ALA A 267 16.96 -40.61 -26.80
CA ALA A 267 16.62 -41.62 -25.80
C ALA A 267 15.81 -40.96 -24.68
N ALA A 268 14.70 -41.57 -24.32
CA ALA A 268 13.79 -41.14 -23.29
C ALA A 268 14.41 -41.27 -21.89
N ALA A 269 14.45 -40.17 -21.12
CA ALA A 269 14.61 -40.20 -19.67
C ALA A 269 13.32 -39.67 -19.03
N SER A 270 12.68 -40.53 -18.26
CA SER A 270 11.43 -40.28 -17.53
C SER A 270 11.72 -39.44 -16.27
N GLY A 271 11.21 -38.20 -16.24
CA GLY A 271 11.08 -37.36 -15.04
C GLY A 271 9.64 -36.87 -14.88
N PRO A 272 9.18 -36.52 -13.68
CA PRO A 272 7.76 -36.26 -13.39
C PRO A 272 7.19 -35.08 -14.16
N ALA A 273 5.96 -35.22 -14.60
CA ALA A 273 5.19 -34.26 -15.39
C ALA A 273 4.97 -32.94 -14.62
N ARG A 274 5.49 -31.84 -15.14
CA ARG A 274 5.11 -30.48 -14.76
C ARG A 274 3.80 -30.10 -15.47
N THR A 275 2.90 -29.50 -14.71
CA THR A 275 1.59 -29.08 -15.19
C THR A 275 1.69 -27.97 -16.24
N ALA A 276 0.75 -27.92 -17.18
CA ALA A 276 0.74 -27.06 -18.37
C ALA A 276 0.58 -25.56 -18.14
N ALA A 277 0.65 -25.07 -16.88
CA ALA A 277 0.49 -23.68 -16.53
C ALA A 277 1.77 -22.82 -16.58
N ASP A 278 2.95 -23.43 -16.68
CA ASP A 278 4.26 -22.71 -16.61
C ASP A 278 4.93 -22.49 -17.99
N ARG A 279 4.22 -22.72 -19.06
CA ARG A 279 4.76 -22.48 -20.39
C ARG A 279 4.26 -21.14 -20.91
N ALA A 280 5.03 -20.06 -20.66
CA ALA A 280 4.92 -18.85 -21.46
C ALA A 280 5.11 -19.24 -22.94
N PRO A 281 4.25 -18.78 -23.87
CA PRO A 281 4.47 -19.03 -25.27
C PRO A 281 5.82 -18.44 -25.66
N ALA A 282 6.70 -19.25 -26.19
CA ALA A 282 7.89 -18.78 -26.89
C ALA A 282 7.36 -17.89 -28.03
N SER A 283 7.65 -16.61 -27.97
CA SER A 283 7.40 -15.71 -29.10
C SER A 283 8.41 -16.09 -30.18
N ASP A 284 7.97 -16.87 -31.18
CA ASP A 284 8.62 -16.90 -32.51
C ASP A 284 8.40 -15.52 -33.15
N SER A 285 9.03 -14.49 -32.59
CA SER A 285 9.11 -13.19 -33.20
C SER A 285 10.22 -13.26 -34.22
N ALA A 286 9.86 -13.24 -35.50
CA ALA A 286 10.82 -12.91 -36.55
C ALA A 286 11.54 -11.61 -36.13
N PRO A 287 12.85 -11.44 -36.39
CA PRO A 287 13.59 -10.24 -36.04
C PRO A 287 12.84 -9.03 -36.60
N SER A 288 12.67 -8.00 -35.77
CA SER A 288 12.06 -6.73 -36.20
C SER A 288 12.84 -6.20 -37.40
N PRO A 289 12.16 -5.71 -38.48
CA PRO A 289 12.83 -5.08 -39.61
C PRO A 289 13.59 -3.80 -39.20
N LEU A 290 13.43 -3.35 -37.95
CA LEU A 290 14.08 -2.19 -37.34
C LEU A 290 15.33 -2.58 -36.53
N THR A 291 16.12 -3.56 -36.98
CA THR A 291 17.37 -3.97 -36.33
C THR A 291 18.48 -2.93 -36.58
N PRO A 292 19.21 -2.47 -35.56
CA PRO A 292 20.20 -1.41 -35.68
C PRO A 292 21.43 -1.77 -36.49
N GLY A 293 21.89 -0.85 -37.38
CA GLY A 293 23.18 -0.90 -38.03
C GLY A 293 24.33 -0.38 -37.15
N THR A 294 25.56 -0.54 -37.59
CA THR A 294 26.77 -0.07 -36.86
C THR A 294 27.03 1.42 -37.02
N ARG A 295 26.63 2.00 -38.14
CA ARG A 295 26.80 3.43 -38.45
C ARG A 295 25.52 4.18 -38.18
N SER A 296 25.56 5.16 -37.29
CA SER A 296 24.37 5.91 -36.90
C SER A 296 24.67 7.38 -36.63
N SER A 297 23.66 8.24 -36.85
CA SER A 297 23.72 9.66 -36.50
C SER A 297 22.43 10.15 -35.84
N LYS A 298 22.46 11.38 -35.31
CA LYS A 298 21.27 12.00 -34.68
C LYS A 298 20.37 12.63 -35.77
N VAL A 299 19.05 12.48 -35.58
CA VAL A 299 18.05 13.15 -36.36
C VAL A 299 17.64 14.45 -35.66
N GLY A 300 17.66 15.57 -36.40
CA GLY A 300 17.13 16.81 -35.89
C GLY A 300 15.63 16.71 -35.63
N VAL A 301 15.15 17.15 -34.45
CA VAL A 301 13.74 17.15 -34.10
C VAL A 301 13.29 18.57 -33.79
N ARG A 302 12.21 19.04 -34.40
CA ARG A 302 11.58 20.32 -34.12
C ARG A 302 10.07 20.14 -33.98
N ILE A 303 9.47 20.77 -32.98
CA ILE A 303 8.03 20.80 -32.78
C ILE A 303 7.52 22.20 -33.06
N THR A 304 6.44 22.29 -33.79
CA THR A 304 5.57 23.46 -33.91
C THR A 304 4.22 23.12 -33.26
N ASP A 305 3.27 24.05 -33.23
CA ASP A 305 1.97 23.83 -32.57
C ASP A 305 1.20 22.64 -33.14
N ASP A 306 1.38 22.32 -34.41
CA ASP A 306 0.64 21.28 -35.14
C ASP A 306 1.51 20.24 -35.87
N LYS A 307 2.86 20.35 -35.78
CA LYS A 307 3.78 19.46 -36.51
C LYS A 307 4.96 19.00 -35.70
N LEU A 308 5.33 17.76 -35.93
CA LEU A 308 6.61 17.16 -35.59
C LEU A 308 7.45 17.11 -36.88
N LEU A 309 8.60 17.78 -36.87
CA LEU A 309 9.50 17.87 -38.00
C LEU A 309 10.80 17.15 -37.69
N LEU A 310 11.21 16.25 -38.59
CA LEU A 310 12.44 15.49 -38.51
C LEU A 310 13.39 15.99 -39.59
N THR A 311 14.65 16.28 -39.23
CA THR A 311 15.71 16.65 -40.13
C THR A 311 16.78 15.55 -40.12
N PRO A 312 16.75 14.60 -41.07
CA PRO A 312 17.75 13.54 -41.21
C PRO A 312 19.14 14.15 -41.48
N ASP A 313 20.17 13.43 -41.04
CA ASP A 313 21.55 13.78 -41.31
C ASP A 313 21.92 13.47 -42.77
N GLN A 314 22.04 14.54 -43.58
CA GLN A 314 22.37 14.39 -44.98
C GLN A 314 23.79 13.83 -45.19
N GLN A 315 24.73 14.04 -44.25
CA GLN A 315 26.08 13.51 -44.37
C GLN A 315 26.08 11.99 -44.32
N LEU A 316 25.16 11.38 -43.51
CA LEU A 316 25.03 9.93 -43.50
C LEU A 316 24.33 9.43 -44.77
N LEU A 317 23.29 10.14 -45.27
CA LEU A 317 22.55 9.74 -46.49
C LEU A 317 23.41 9.81 -47.76
N ASP A 318 24.27 10.84 -47.90
CA ASP A 318 25.06 11.13 -49.07
C ASP A 318 26.45 10.44 -49.06
N ALA A 319 26.84 9.81 -47.96
CA ALA A 319 28.17 9.23 -47.86
C ALA A 319 28.31 7.98 -48.77
N PRO A 320 29.42 7.90 -49.54
CA PRO A 320 29.58 6.85 -50.54
C PRO A 320 29.74 5.44 -49.96
N ASP A 321 30.00 5.35 -48.65
CA ASP A 321 30.12 4.13 -47.87
C ASP A 321 28.92 3.80 -47.01
N THR A 322 27.77 4.51 -47.23
CA THR A 322 26.50 4.20 -46.61
C THR A 322 25.87 2.94 -47.22
N GLU A 323 25.52 1.98 -46.36
CA GLU A 323 24.84 0.76 -46.77
C GLU A 323 23.33 0.89 -46.63
N PHE A 324 22.61 0.73 -47.74
CA PHE A 324 21.12 0.83 -47.76
C PHE A 324 20.48 -0.53 -47.50
N PRO A 325 19.27 -0.57 -46.89
CA PRO A 325 18.43 0.59 -46.53
C PRO A 325 18.95 1.39 -45.33
N VAL A 326 18.64 2.72 -45.33
CA VAL A 326 18.85 3.58 -44.18
C VAL A 326 17.53 3.74 -43.43
N TYR A 327 17.56 3.68 -42.11
CA TYR A 327 16.41 3.83 -41.24
C TYR A 327 16.44 5.14 -40.46
N ILE A 328 15.28 5.84 -40.35
CA ILE A 328 15.15 7.13 -39.66
C ILE A 328 14.02 7.01 -38.64
N ASP A 329 14.33 6.98 -37.34
CA ASP A 329 13.38 6.62 -36.24
C ASP A 329 13.23 7.73 -35.21
N PRO A 330 11.99 8.19 -34.89
CA PRO A 330 11.58 8.66 -33.58
C PRO A 330 10.53 7.76 -32.94
N ARG A 331 10.73 7.32 -31.70
CA ARG A 331 9.82 6.48 -30.91
C ARG A 331 9.12 7.24 -29.79
N MET A 332 7.87 6.87 -29.49
CA MET A 332 7.12 7.36 -28.32
C MET A 332 6.62 6.18 -27.48
N THR A 333 6.88 6.20 -26.17
CA THR A 333 6.45 5.17 -25.21
C THR A 333 5.74 5.77 -24.00
N GLY A 334 4.94 4.98 -23.32
CA GLY A 334 4.40 5.31 -22.01
C GLY A 334 5.48 5.47 -20.94
N THR A 335 5.12 6.04 -19.81
CA THR A 335 6.08 6.30 -18.72
C THR A 335 5.65 5.71 -17.38
N ARG A 336 4.73 4.73 -17.38
CA ARG A 336 4.23 4.11 -16.13
C ARG A 336 5.35 3.43 -15.38
N GLU A 337 5.94 2.44 -16.01
CA GLU A 337 7.11 1.70 -15.56
C GLU A 337 8.16 1.80 -16.66
N ALA A 338 9.43 1.72 -16.31
CA ALA A 338 10.45 2.01 -17.30
C ALA A 338 11.81 1.42 -16.93
N TRP A 339 12.60 1.24 -17.96
CA TRP A 339 14.02 0.94 -17.85
C TRP A 339 14.82 1.79 -18.81
N THR A 340 16.12 1.88 -18.62
CA THR A 340 16.99 2.62 -19.53
C THR A 340 18.44 2.13 -19.43
N ILE A 341 19.22 2.39 -20.47
CA ILE A 341 20.65 2.13 -20.53
C ILE A 341 21.38 3.46 -20.45
N ALA A 342 22.43 3.54 -19.65
CA ALA A 342 23.43 4.58 -19.70
C ALA A 342 24.68 4.01 -20.39
N TYR A 343 25.11 4.60 -21.51
CA TYR A 343 26.18 4.07 -22.35
C TYR A 343 27.30 5.09 -22.53
N LYS A 344 28.50 4.71 -22.11
CA LYS A 344 29.68 5.63 -22.04
C LYS A 344 30.13 6.20 -23.38
N PRO A 345 30.12 5.44 -24.48
CA PRO A 345 30.52 5.99 -25.80
C PRO A 345 29.61 7.08 -26.33
N HIS A 346 28.35 7.09 -25.91
CA HIS A 346 27.35 8.11 -26.26
C HIS A 346 26.77 8.75 -24.99
N PRO A 347 27.55 9.58 -24.29
CA PRO A 347 27.29 9.94 -22.92
C PRO A 347 26.07 10.82 -22.72
N ASP A 348 25.60 11.48 -23.75
CA ASP A 348 24.44 12.39 -23.73
C ASP A 348 23.20 11.81 -24.43
N ASP A 349 23.28 10.55 -24.89
CA ASP A 349 22.16 9.87 -25.50
C ASP A 349 21.30 9.14 -24.47
N SER A 350 19.97 9.23 -24.63
CA SER A 350 19.01 8.51 -23.83
C SER A 350 18.56 7.24 -24.56
N TYR A 351 18.60 6.14 -23.85
CA TYR A 351 18.13 4.82 -24.32
C TYR A 351 16.88 4.36 -23.55
N TRP A 352 15.94 5.27 -23.38
CA TRP A 352 14.70 5.04 -22.65
C TRP A 352 13.89 3.88 -23.24
N ASN A 353 13.56 2.88 -22.43
CA ASN A 353 12.91 1.63 -22.84
C ASN A 353 13.61 0.94 -24.02
N GLY A 354 14.96 1.01 -24.04
CA GLY A 354 15.79 0.36 -25.06
C GLY A 354 15.85 1.05 -26.41
N THR A 355 15.22 2.21 -26.57
CA THR A 355 15.18 2.92 -27.86
C THR A 355 16.44 3.73 -28.11
N GLY A 356 16.84 3.85 -29.38
CA GLY A 356 18.03 4.58 -29.81
C GLY A 356 19.33 3.78 -29.72
N TRP A 357 19.29 2.54 -29.22
CA TRP A 357 20.48 1.70 -29.16
C TRP A 357 20.95 1.33 -30.58
N ASN A 358 22.18 1.71 -30.91
CA ASN A 358 22.74 1.64 -32.27
C ASN A 358 21.81 2.21 -33.36
N GLY A 359 21.02 3.21 -33.00
CA GLY A 359 20.06 3.81 -33.89
C GLY A 359 18.64 3.22 -33.86
N GLY A 360 18.45 1.97 -33.44
CA GLY A 360 17.17 1.27 -33.42
C GLY A 360 16.61 1.05 -32.02
N THR A 361 15.94 -0.08 -31.85
CA THR A 361 15.36 -0.52 -30.57
C THR A 361 16.07 -1.78 -30.08
N THR A 362 16.28 -1.89 -28.79
CA THR A 362 16.76 -3.12 -28.18
C THR A 362 15.82 -3.61 -27.09
N SER A 363 15.58 -4.90 -27.06
CA SER A 363 14.92 -5.60 -25.96
C SER A 363 15.91 -6.13 -24.91
N GLU A 364 17.18 -5.66 -24.94
CA GLU A 364 18.22 -6.12 -24.06
C GLU A 364 18.79 -4.95 -23.23
N ALA A 365 18.69 -5.05 -21.92
CA ALA A 365 19.45 -4.23 -20.99
C ALA A 365 20.92 -4.71 -20.96
N ARG A 366 21.87 -3.79 -20.82
CA ARG A 366 23.31 -4.08 -20.93
C ARG A 366 24.07 -3.59 -19.73
N VAL A 367 25.08 -4.37 -19.34
CA VAL A 367 25.89 -4.12 -18.14
C VAL A 367 27.34 -4.51 -18.41
N GLY A 368 28.29 -3.70 -17.93
CA GLY A 368 29.71 -3.99 -17.98
C GLY A 368 30.42 -3.39 -19.21
N TYR A 369 31.62 -3.90 -19.52
CA TYR A 369 32.46 -3.41 -20.58
C TYR A 369 32.40 -4.32 -21.82
N GLU A 370 32.09 -3.75 -22.96
CA GLU A 370 32.05 -4.44 -24.25
C GLU A 370 33.33 -4.11 -25.05
N SER A 371 34.03 -5.13 -25.45
CA SER A 371 35.38 -4.96 -26.06
C SER A 371 35.37 -4.52 -27.52
N THR A 372 34.33 -4.88 -28.28
CA THR A 372 34.24 -4.56 -29.72
C THR A 372 34.03 -3.07 -29.94
N SER A 373 33.09 -2.47 -29.21
CA SER A 373 32.82 -1.04 -29.25
C SER A 373 33.69 -0.21 -28.30
N GLY A 374 34.42 -0.87 -27.38
CA GLY A 374 35.16 -0.21 -26.30
C GLY A 374 34.26 0.48 -25.27
N GLY A 375 32.96 0.10 -25.23
CA GLY A 375 31.90 0.77 -24.46
C GLY A 375 31.65 0.14 -23.10
N THR A 376 31.23 0.97 -22.13
CA THR A 376 30.72 0.54 -20.84
C THR A 376 29.25 0.89 -20.75
N ALA A 377 28.39 -0.07 -20.34
CA ALA A 377 26.97 0.12 -20.14
C ALA A 377 26.57 -0.15 -18.70
N ARG A 378 25.52 0.58 -18.25
CA ARG A 378 24.80 0.38 -16.98
C ARG A 378 23.31 0.47 -17.25
N SER A 379 22.51 -0.38 -16.63
CA SER A 379 21.08 -0.41 -16.86
C SER A 379 20.30 -0.10 -15.58
N PHE A 380 19.18 0.60 -15.72
CA PHE A 380 18.33 1.03 -14.62
C PHE A 380 16.89 0.60 -14.85
N PHE A 381 16.22 0.18 -13.76
CA PHE A 381 14.85 -0.33 -13.78
C PHE A 381 14.01 0.37 -12.70
N ARG A 382 12.92 1.01 -13.08
CA ARG A 382 11.98 1.61 -12.16
C ARG A 382 10.80 0.67 -11.96
N VAL A 383 10.53 0.31 -10.69
CA VAL A 383 9.51 -0.64 -10.28
C VAL A 383 8.52 0.04 -9.36
N GLY A 384 7.22 -0.19 -9.54
CA GLY A 384 6.18 0.34 -8.66
C GLY A 384 6.32 -0.22 -7.24
N SER A 385 6.17 0.64 -6.20
CA SER A 385 6.32 0.24 -4.80
C SER A 385 5.20 0.74 -3.89
N LYS A 386 4.11 1.27 -4.43
CA LYS A 386 2.98 1.79 -3.63
C LYS A 386 2.38 0.75 -2.69
N PHE A 387 2.38 -0.52 -3.06
CA PHE A 387 1.88 -1.63 -2.24
C PHE A 387 2.68 -1.84 -0.95
N LEU A 388 3.92 -1.33 -0.89
CA LEU A 388 4.78 -1.41 0.29
C LEU A 388 4.46 -0.35 1.37
N ALA A 389 3.58 0.62 1.10
CA ALA A 389 3.31 1.70 2.04
C ALA A 389 2.67 1.19 3.33
N GLY A 390 3.41 1.25 4.45
CA GLY A 390 2.93 0.85 5.77
C GLY A 390 2.96 -0.65 6.06
N VAL A 391 3.60 -1.45 5.20
CA VAL A 391 3.82 -2.88 5.43
C VAL A 391 5.17 -3.13 6.09
N LYS A 392 5.32 -4.27 6.73
CA LYS A 392 6.61 -4.78 7.22
C LYS A 392 7.18 -5.77 6.22
N VAL A 393 8.28 -5.41 5.59
CA VAL A 393 8.98 -6.25 4.62
C VAL A 393 9.73 -7.37 5.34
N ILE A 394 9.46 -8.61 4.94
CA ILE A 394 10.10 -9.82 5.48
C ILE A 394 11.30 -10.19 4.60
N ASP A 395 11.07 -10.27 3.29
CA ASP A 395 12.11 -10.51 2.30
C ASP A 395 11.79 -9.76 1.00
N ALA A 396 12.82 -9.44 0.21
CA ALA A 396 12.64 -8.88 -1.12
C ALA A 396 13.78 -9.28 -2.05
N GLN A 397 13.41 -9.67 -3.27
CA GLN A 397 14.31 -10.09 -4.33
C GLN A 397 14.03 -9.29 -5.60
N PHE A 398 15.09 -8.84 -6.25
CA PHE A 398 15.06 -8.34 -7.63
C PHE A 398 15.46 -9.49 -8.55
N GLN A 399 14.58 -9.85 -9.48
CA GLN A 399 14.81 -10.93 -10.44
C GLN A 399 14.80 -10.40 -11.86
N ILE A 400 15.71 -10.89 -12.72
CA ILE A 400 15.81 -10.52 -14.13
C ILE A 400 16.44 -11.69 -14.91
N THR A 401 16.10 -11.83 -16.20
CA THR A 401 16.66 -12.91 -17.04
C THR A 401 17.97 -12.48 -17.73
N GLU A 402 19.08 -13.14 -17.43
CA GLU A 402 20.35 -12.99 -18.17
C GLU A 402 20.31 -13.78 -19.47
N THR A 403 20.63 -13.10 -20.59
CA THR A 403 20.54 -13.64 -21.97
C THR A 403 21.86 -13.62 -22.72
N HIS A 404 22.92 -13.08 -22.14
CA HIS A 404 24.23 -13.08 -22.77
C HIS A 404 25.38 -12.97 -21.76
N SER A 405 26.37 -13.82 -21.97
CA SER A 405 27.69 -13.77 -21.34
C SER A 405 28.71 -14.30 -22.32
N TRP A 406 29.91 -13.66 -22.40
CA TRP A 406 30.98 -14.13 -23.27
C TRP A 406 31.56 -15.49 -22.88
N SER A 407 31.35 -15.95 -21.68
CA SER A 407 31.77 -17.27 -21.22
C SER A 407 30.86 -17.79 -20.12
N CYS A 408 30.88 -19.11 -19.88
CA CYS A 408 30.20 -19.74 -18.75
C CYS A 408 30.95 -19.60 -17.42
N THR A 409 32.07 -18.84 -17.40
CA THR A 409 32.75 -18.47 -16.16
C THR A 409 32.05 -17.26 -15.51
N ALA A 410 31.46 -17.49 -14.36
CA ALA A 410 30.66 -16.48 -13.68
C ALA A 410 31.47 -15.23 -13.29
N LYS A 411 30.94 -14.07 -13.60
CA LYS A 411 31.48 -12.75 -13.25
C LYS A 411 30.51 -11.96 -12.41
N PRO A 412 30.99 -11.06 -11.54
CA PRO A 412 30.12 -10.30 -10.64
C PRO A 412 29.28 -9.24 -11.37
N VAL A 413 28.02 -9.18 -11.00
CA VAL A 413 27.07 -8.11 -11.32
C VAL A 413 26.56 -7.54 -10.01
N GLU A 414 26.50 -6.21 -9.90
CA GLU A 414 26.05 -5.50 -8.72
C GLU A 414 24.64 -4.93 -8.93
N LEU A 415 23.74 -5.15 -7.96
CA LEU A 415 22.45 -4.47 -7.85
C LEU A 415 22.56 -3.30 -6.86
N TRP A 416 22.09 -2.13 -7.25
CA TRP A 416 22.11 -0.92 -6.46
C TRP A 416 20.73 -0.29 -6.33
N LEU A 417 20.40 0.25 -5.16
CA LEU A 417 19.36 1.26 -5.03
C LEU A 417 19.90 2.58 -5.59
N THR A 418 19.15 3.21 -6.50
CA THR A 418 19.55 4.46 -7.14
C THR A 418 18.49 5.55 -6.98
N GLY A 419 18.83 6.78 -7.35
CA GLY A 419 17.86 7.84 -7.60
C GLY A 419 16.93 7.48 -8.76
N GLY A 420 15.85 8.26 -8.93
CA GLY A 420 14.86 8.03 -9.99
C GLY A 420 15.42 8.25 -11.40
N ILE A 421 14.85 7.54 -12.39
CA ILE A 421 15.15 7.69 -13.81
C ILE A 421 14.03 8.42 -14.55
N SER A 422 14.37 8.99 -15.69
CA SER A 422 13.45 9.62 -16.64
C SER A 422 13.93 9.39 -18.07
N SER A 423 13.14 9.81 -19.06
CA SER A 423 13.57 9.78 -20.47
C SER A 423 14.79 10.66 -20.77
N SER A 424 15.21 11.53 -19.82
CA SER A 424 16.44 12.33 -19.90
C SER A 424 17.64 11.68 -19.22
N THR A 425 17.51 10.45 -18.72
CA THR A 425 18.63 9.70 -18.12
C THR A 425 19.63 9.28 -19.20
N THR A 426 20.89 9.66 -19.02
CA THR A 426 22.01 9.38 -19.94
C THR A 426 23.22 8.94 -19.13
N TRP A 427 24.35 8.62 -19.79
CA TRP A 427 25.60 8.34 -19.08
C TRP A 427 26.11 9.57 -18.31
N SER A 428 26.07 10.76 -18.91
CA SER A 428 26.47 12.02 -18.26
C SER A 428 25.50 12.44 -17.14
N LYS A 429 24.25 11.97 -17.18
CA LYS A 429 23.18 12.27 -16.21
C LYS A 429 22.59 11.00 -15.60
N GLN A 430 23.45 10.17 -15.04
CA GLN A 430 23.02 9.00 -14.30
C GLN A 430 22.33 9.39 -12.98
N PRO A 431 21.36 8.61 -12.51
CA PRO A 431 20.85 8.77 -11.16
C PRO A 431 21.95 8.50 -10.13
N SER A 432 21.83 9.08 -8.94
CA SER A 432 22.76 8.83 -7.84
C SER A 432 22.75 7.34 -7.45
N TRP A 433 23.92 6.76 -7.27
CA TRP A 433 24.13 5.40 -6.77
C TRP A 433 24.12 5.42 -5.24
N ALA A 434 22.98 5.10 -4.60
CA ALA A 434 22.79 5.32 -3.18
C ALA A 434 23.36 4.18 -2.31
N THR A 435 22.92 2.93 -2.54
CA THR A 435 23.33 1.80 -1.69
C THR A 435 23.37 0.52 -2.52
N ARG A 436 24.51 -0.19 -2.49
CA ARG A 436 24.61 -1.52 -3.08
C ARG A 436 23.72 -2.48 -2.29
N GLN A 437 22.81 -3.16 -2.98
CA GLN A 437 21.89 -4.13 -2.41
C GLN A 437 22.52 -5.52 -2.38
N ASP A 438 23.14 -5.92 -3.50
CA ASP A 438 23.75 -7.24 -3.65
C ASP A 438 24.86 -7.22 -4.69
N SER A 439 25.67 -8.29 -4.70
CA SER A 439 26.66 -8.59 -5.73
C SER A 439 26.72 -10.09 -5.94
N ARG A 440 26.37 -10.54 -7.14
CA ARG A 440 26.29 -11.95 -7.48
C ARG A 440 27.11 -12.28 -8.74
N ASN A 441 27.65 -13.50 -8.78
CA ASN A 441 28.38 -13.97 -9.92
C ASN A 441 27.48 -14.80 -10.82
N TYR A 442 27.32 -14.36 -12.08
CA TYR A 442 26.45 -15.02 -13.06
C TYR A 442 27.18 -15.19 -14.40
N ALA A 443 26.76 -16.21 -15.17
CA ALA A 443 27.19 -16.48 -16.54
C ALA A 443 26.15 -17.34 -17.25
N HIS A 444 25.11 -16.67 -17.83
CA HIS A 444 24.07 -17.31 -18.59
C HIS A 444 23.93 -16.69 -19.97
N GLY A 445 23.16 -17.28 -20.87
CA GLY A 445 22.96 -16.80 -22.22
C GLY A 445 24.14 -17.04 -23.16
N ASN A 446 24.86 -18.14 -22.98
CA ASN A 446 25.87 -18.63 -23.91
C ASN A 446 25.59 -20.11 -24.22
N GLU A 447 24.55 -20.34 -25.03
CA GLU A 447 24.00 -21.66 -25.30
C GLU A 447 24.99 -22.56 -26.01
N ASP A 448 25.80 -22.02 -26.93
CA ASP A 448 26.84 -22.75 -27.68
C ASP A 448 27.90 -23.37 -26.74
N HIS A 449 28.07 -22.82 -25.54
CA HIS A 449 28.95 -23.29 -24.50
C HIS A 449 28.26 -23.94 -23.30
N GLY A 450 26.92 -24.16 -23.40
CA GLY A 450 26.13 -24.92 -22.41
C GLY A 450 25.60 -24.13 -21.21
N CYS A 451 25.62 -22.82 -21.25
CA CYS A 451 25.00 -21.95 -20.23
C CYS A 451 23.84 -21.15 -20.86
N ALA A 452 22.66 -21.75 -20.87
CA ALA A 452 21.46 -21.17 -21.43
C ALA A 452 20.95 -19.94 -20.67
N ASP A 453 20.02 -19.19 -21.28
CA ASP A 453 19.27 -18.09 -20.64
C ASP A 453 18.73 -18.52 -19.28
N LYS A 454 18.83 -17.65 -18.28
CA LYS A 454 18.33 -17.96 -16.96
C LYS A 454 17.92 -16.71 -16.17
N ALA A 455 16.83 -16.83 -15.42
CA ALA A 455 16.48 -15.84 -14.40
C ALA A 455 17.50 -15.87 -13.26
N VAL A 456 17.97 -14.70 -12.87
CA VAL A 456 18.95 -14.48 -11.81
C VAL A 456 18.39 -13.55 -10.75
N ASP A 457 18.71 -13.80 -9.48
CA ASP A 457 18.14 -13.16 -8.32
C ASP A 457 19.16 -12.36 -7.55
N PHE A 458 18.76 -11.19 -7.07
CA PHE A 458 19.53 -10.33 -6.17
C PHE A 458 18.70 -9.99 -4.94
N THR A 459 19.31 -9.97 -3.76
CA THR A 459 18.66 -9.44 -2.56
C THR A 459 18.36 -7.95 -2.72
N ALA A 460 17.12 -7.55 -2.45
CA ALA A 460 16.64 -6.16 -2.55
C ALA A 460 15.93 -5.68 -1.28
N LYS A 461 16.12 -6.41 -0.15
CA LYS A 461 15.38 -6.20 1.10
C LYS A 461 15.54 -4.79 1.65
N ASP A 462 16.76 -4.25 1.72
CA ASP A 462 17.00 -2.92 2.28
C ASP A 462 16.31 -1.82 1.47
N ALA A 463 16.29 -1.95 0.13
CA ALA A 463 15.58 -1.02 -0.75
C ALA A 463 14.06 -1.09 -0.51
N ALA A 464 13.49 -2.29 -0.39
CA ALA A 464 12.07 -2.50 -0.13
C ALA A 464 11.67 -1.96 1.26
N VAL A 465 12.47 -2.19 2.31
CA VAL A 465 12.26 -1.62 3.65
C VAL A 465 12.27 -0.08 3.61
N LYS A 466 13.22 0.52 2.90
CA LYS A 466 13.27 1.99 2.73
C LYS A 466 12.05 2.51 1.96
N ALA A 467 11.62 1.80 0.91
CA ALA A 467 10.43 2.17 0.13
C ALA A 467 9.16 2.09 0.99
N ALA A 468 9.01 1.06 1.84
CA ALA A 468 7.90 0.90 2.76
C ALA A 468 7.85 2.02 3.82
N ALA A 469 8.98 2.28 4.48
CA ALA A 469 9.10 3.30 5.52
C ALA A 469 8.82 4.71 5.01
N ASN A 470 9.30 5.04 3.80
CA ASN A 470 9.14 6.36 3.18
C ASN A 470 7.92 6.45 2.27
N LYS A 471 7.13 5.37 2.14
CA LYS A 471 5.92 5.30 1.31
C LYS A 471 6.17 5.70 -0.14
N TRP A 472 7.30 5.25 -0.71
CA TRP A 472 7.65 5.60 -2.08
C TRP A 472 6.67 4.99 -3.08
N SER A 473 6.31 5.76 -4.10
CA SER A 473 5.44 5.27 -5.19
C SER A 473 6.16 4.35 -6.17
N ASN A 474 7.47 4.46 -6.25
CA ASN A 474 8.34 3.60 -7.04
C ASN A 474 9.75 3.54 -6.43
N VAL A 475 10.50 2.50 -6.77
CA VAL A 475 11.89 2.29 -6.44
C VAL A 475 12.68 2.08 -7.74
N THR A 476 13.89 2.60 -7.83
CA THR A 476 14.75 2.41 -9.00
C THR A 476 15.99 1.60 -8.63
N PHE A 477 16.23 0.55 -9.38
CA PHE A 477 17.41 -0.30 -9.26
C PHE A 477 18.34 -0.05 -10.42
N GLY A 478 19.66 -0.01 -10.13
CA GLY A 478 20.72 0.02 -11.14
C GLY A 478 21.50 -1.28 -11.14
N LEU A 479 21.74 -1.82 -12.32
CA LEU A 479 22.67 -2.93 -12.56
C LEU A 479 23.96 -2.40 -13.20
N ARG A 480 25.10 -2.85 -12.69
CA ARG A 480 26.42 -2.55 -13.26
C ARG A 480 27.41 -3.68 -12.98
N ALA A 481 28.48 -3.73 -13.71
CA ALA A 481 29.66 -4.47 -13.27
C ALA A 481 30.33 -3.73 -12.07
N PRO A 482 31.11 -4.40 -11.21
CA PRO A 482 31.94 -3.71 -10.25
C PRO A 482 32.84 -2.65 -10.93
N GLN A 483 32.99 -1.50 -10.28
CA GLN A 483 33.79 -0.40 -10.84
C GLN A 483 35.20 -0.84 -11.25
N SER A 484 35.81 -1.74 -10.47
CA SER A 484 37.16 -2.31 -10.80
C SER A 484 37.16 -3.10 -12.11
N ALA A 485 36.07 -3.80 -12.45
CA ALA A 485 35.96 -4.53 -13.71
C ALA A 485 35.74 -3.57 -14.90
N GLU A 486 34.95 -2.52 -14.70
CA GLU A 486 34.78 -1.47 -15.71
C GLU A 486 36.08 -0.71 -15.98
N ASP A 487 36.85 -0.35 -14.93
CA ASP A 487 38.12 0.35 -15.02
C ASP A 487 39.23 -0.52 -15.67
N ALA A 488 39.19 -1.81 -15.36
CA ALA A 488 40.10 -2.80 -15.98
C ALA A 488 39.69 -3.17 -17.41
N LYS A 489 38.57 -2.67 -17.91
CA LYS A 489 38.00 -3.03 -19.23
C LYS A 489 37.85 -4.54 -19.40
N ASP A 490 37.34 -5.23 -18.34
CA ASP A 490 37.14 -6.69 -18.37
C ASP A 490 35.95 -7.02 -19.30
N ALA A 491 36.24 -7.51 -20.51
CA ALA A 491 35.23 -7.90 -21.49
C ALA A 491 34.28 -9.02 -20.99
N TYR A 492 34.77 -9.86 -20.08
CA TYR A 492 33.89 -10.91 -19.48
C TYR A 492 32.90 -10.36 -18.48
N SER A 493 32.99 -9.07 -18.10
CA SER A 493 31.96 -8.37 -17.31
C SER A 493 30.75 -7.97 -18.14
N TRP A 494 30.81 -8.06 -19.48
CA TRP A 494 29.71 -7.73 -20.36
C TRP A 494 28.57 -8.75 -20.24
N LYS A 495 27.40 -8.26 -19.93
CA LYS A 495 26.18 -9.05 -19.76
C LYS A 495 25.02 -8.37 -20.45
N LYS A 496 24.06 -9.19 -20.96
CA LYS A 496 22.77 -8.69 -21.42
C LYS A 496 21.65 -9.35 -20.64
N PHE A 497 20.56 -8.62 -20.48
CA PHE A 497 19.39 -9.05 -19.73
C PHE A 497 18.12 -8.69 -20.50
N LYS A 498 17.04 -9.51 -20.38
CA LYS A 498 15.70 -9.11 -20.81
C LYS A 498 15.22 -7.95 -19.95
N PRO A 499 14.37 -7.03 -20.47
CA PRO A 499 13.78 -5.99 -19.65
C PRO A 499 12.58 -6.52 -18.84
N ASP A 500 12.62 -7.77 -18.41
CA ASP A 500 11.59 -8.49 -17.66
C ASP A 500 11.79 -8.40 -16.14
N ALA A 501 12.57 -7.42 -15.70
CA ALA A 501 12.88 -7.22 -14.29
C ALA A 501 11.61 -7.11 -13.43
N LYS A 502 11.66 -7.76 -12.27
CA LYS A 502 10.58 -7.74 -11.30
C LYS A 502 11.12 -7.69 -9.87
N LEU A 503 10.35 -7.07 -8.99
CA LEU A 503 10.57 -7.05 -7.55
C LEU A 503 9.56 -7.99 -6.90
N ILE A 504 10.06 -9.01 -6.20
CA ILE A 504 9.28 -9.99 -5.46
C ILE A 504 9.45 -9.67 -4.00
N VAL A 505 8.36 -9.33 -3.30
CA VAL A 505 8.42 -8.93 -1.89
C VAL A 505 7.48 -9.79 -1.07
N GLU A 506 8.01 -10.40 -0.03
CA GLU A 506 7.22 -11.00 1.04
C GLU A 506 7.07 -9.99 2.18
N TYR A 507 5.86 -9.77 2.62
CA TYR A 507 5.53 -8.75 3.62
C TYR A 507 4.31 -9.15 4.43
N ASN A 508 4.16 -8.45 5.57
CA ASN A 508 3.01 -8.54 6.45
C ASN A 508 2.52 -7.12 6.80
N ARG A 509 1.23 -6.96 7.10
CA ARG A 509 0.63 -5.72 7.61
C ARG A 509 0.35 -5.90 9.09
N PRO A 510 1.11 -5.26 9.99
CA PRO A 510 0.94 -5.46 11.42
C PRO A 510 -0.47 -5.06 11.88
N PRO A 511 -1.01 -5.71 12.93
CA PRO A 511 -2.30 -5.36 13.50
C PRO A 511 -2.32 -3.92 14.00
N LYS A 512 -3.51 -3.33 14.01
CA LYS A 512 -3.74 -1.99 14.57
C LYS A 512 -3.54 -2.00 16.07
N ALA A 513 -2.97 -0.92 16.62
CA ALA A 513 -2.86 -0.75 18.05
C ALA A 513 -4.23 -0.90 18.74
N PRO A 514 -4.32 -1.66 19.85
CA PRO A 514 -5.58 -1.89 20.56
C PRO A 514 -6.27 -0.58 20.94
N TRP A 515 -7.59 -0.55 20.91
CA TRP A 515 -8.39 0.60 21.31
C TRP A 515 -9.56 0.19 22.20
N ALA A 516 -10.35 1.17 22.68
CA ALA A 516 -11.50 0.96 23.56
C ALA A 516 -11.18 0.09 24.79
N LEU A 517 -9.98 0.32 25.37
CA LEU A 517 -9.53 -0.37 26.57
C LEU A 517 -10.46 -0.10 27.75
N ASP A 518 -10.87 -1.13 28.46
CA ASP A 518 -11.70 -1.06 29.67
C ASP A 518 -11.48 -2.27 30.55
N THR A 519 -12.12 -2.26 31.70
CA THR A 519 -12.16 -3.41 32.63
C THR A 519 -13.59 -3.88 32.86
N ILE A 520 -13.74 -5.09 33.37
CA ILE A 520 -15.01 -5.60 33.89
C ILE A 520 -14.78 -6.02 35.34
N PRO A 521 -15.36 -5.34 36.31
CA PRO A 521 -16.24 -4.15 36.25
C PRO A 521 -15.55 -2.95 35.59
N SER A 522 -16.33 -2.12 34.82
CA SER A 522 -15.76 -0.97 34.10
C SER A 522 -15.12 0.03 35.07
N THR A 523 -13.93 0.48 34.70
CA THR A 523 -13.19 1.51 35.43
C THR A 523 -12.97 2.76 34.58
N LYS A 524 -13.75 2.92 33.52
CA LYS A 524 -13.79 4.18 32.76
C LYS A 524 -14.28 5.32 33.66
N SER A 525 -13.58 6.43 33.63
CA SER A 525 -14.15 7.71 34.04
C SER A 525 -15.12 8.21 32.94
N SER A 526 -16.04 9.11 33.26
CA SER A 526 -17.13 9.53 32.36
C SER A 526 -16.68 10.08 30.99
N THR A 527 -15.40 10.40 30.82
CA THR A 527 -14.89 11.10 29.64
C THR A 527 -13.72 10.39 28.94
N THR A 528 -13.09 9.38 29.54
CA THR A 528 -11.88 8.75 29.00
C THR A 528 -11.96 7.24 28.93
N SER A 529 -11.24 6.68 27.98
CA SER A 529 -11.35 5.27 27.62
C SER A 529 -10.82 4.27 28.65
N CYS A 530 -9.99 4.65 29.63
CA CYS A 530 -9.43 3.66 30.57
C CYS A 530 -8.86 4.25 31.86
N GLY A 531 -9.29 5.45 32.27
CA GLY A 531 -8.80 6.09 33.50
C GLY A 531 -7.35 6.60 33.40
N ASN A 532 -6.83 6.85 32.20
CA ASN A 532 -5.49 7.38 32.00
C ASN A 532 -5.35 8.90 32.28
N ASP A 533 -6.45 9.56 32.63
CA ASP A 533 -6.53 10.97 33.04
C ASP A 533 -6.05 11.24 34.47
N GLY A 534 -5.55 10.23 35.16
CA GLY A 534 -5.11 10.31 36.56
C GLY A 534 -6.19 9.91 37.56
N THR A 535 -7.42 9.69 37.14
CA THR A 535 -8.49 9.19 38.04
C THR A 535 -8.40 7.68 38.22
N TYR A 536 -8.75 7.22 39.45
CA TYR A 536 -8.80 5.81 39.77
C TYR A 536 -10.25 5.45 40.18
N VAL A 537 -10.93 4.69 39.32
CA VAL A 537 -12.15 4.02 39.71
C VAL A 537 -11.77 2.74 40.44
N THR A 538 -12.20 2.62 41.70
CA THR A 538 -11.83 1.49 42.55
C THR A 538 -12.82 0.34 42.39
N VAL A 539 -12.32 -0.86 42.17
CA VAL A 539 -13.05 -2.14 42.23
C VAL A 539 -12.88 -2.79 43.60
N GLY A 540 -13.87 -3.52 44.05
CA GLY A 540 -13.83 -4.25 45.32
C GLY A 540 -13.12 -5.62 45.20
N ASN A 541 -13.42 -6.52 46.14
CA ASN A 541 -12.85 -7.90 46.18
C ASN A 541 -13.40 -8.81 45.06
N THR A 542 -13.12 -8.48 43.82
CA THR A 542 -13.54 -9.24 42.66
C THR A 542 -12.40 -9.37 41.66
N ASP A 543 -12.44 -10.39 40.82
CA ASP A 543 -11.55 -10.51 39.67
C ASP A 543 -11.80 -9.33 38.72
N VAL A 544 -10.74 -8.89 38.04
CA VAL A 544 -10.81 -7.80 37.07
C VAL A 544 -10.48 -8.34 35.68
N THR A 545 -11.43 -8.28 34.77
CA THR A 545 -11.19 -8.65 33.37
C THR A 545 -10.77 -7.43 32.57
N LEU A 546 -9.55 -7.46 32.03
CA LEU A 546 -9.04 -6.47 31.09
C LEU A 546 -9.64 -6.71 29.71
N THR A 547 -10.06 -5.66 29.00
CA THR A 547 -10.66 -5.74 27.67
C THR A 547 -10.03 -4.75 26.71
N ALA A 548 -9.83 -5.16 25.46
CA ALA A 548 -9.32 -4.32 24.38
C ALA A 548 -9.95 -4.73 23.05
N GLN A 549 -10.32 -3.76 22.21
CA GLN A 549 -10.66 -4.01 20.81
C GLN A 549 -9.39 -4.10 19.97
N VAL A 550 -9.35 -5.05 19.04
CA VAL A 550 -8.24 -5.28 18.12
C VAL A 550 -8.74 -5.59 16.72
N TRP A 551 -7.94 -5.23 15.73
CA TRP A 551 -8.23 -5.51 14.33
C TRP A 551 -6.92 -5.63 13.55
N ASP A 552 -6.93 -6.50 12.55
CA ASP A 552 -5.82 -6.75 11.65
C ASP A 552 -6.25 -6.56 10.20
N PRO A 553 -5.50 -5.83 9.36
CA PRO A 553 -5.81 -5.67 7.94
C PRO A 553 -5.83 -6.98 7.16
N ASP A 554 -5.06 -7.96 7.60
CA ASP A 554 -4.95 -9.28 6.96
C ASP A 554 -6.01 -10.26 7.49
N GLY A 555 -6.70 -9.91 8.59
CA GLY A 555 -7.66 -10.78 9.26
C GLY A 555 -6.99 -11.93 10.02
N GLY A 556 -7.75 -12.98 10.31
CA GLY A 556 -7.21 -14.16 10.99
C GLY A 556 -7.06 -14.02 12.50
N ASN A 557 -6.07 -14.69 13.07
CA ASN A 557 -5.83 -14.73 14.52
C ASN A 557 -4.84 -13.64 14.93
N VAL A 558 -5.17 -12.91 15.99
CA VAL A 558 -4.34 -11.85 16.60
C VAL A 558 -4.10 -12.22 18.06
N ASN A 559 -2.86 -12.20 18.51
CA ASN A 559 -2.50 -12.28 19.91
C ASN A 559 -2.57 -10.88 20.52
N VAL A 560 -3.26 -10.78 21.67
CA VAL A 560 -3.31 -9.53 22.43
C VAL A 560 -2.55 -9.75 23.73
N GLN A 561 -1.44 -9.05 23.89
CA GLN A 561 -0.63 -9.08 25.10
C GLN A 561 -1.10 -8.02 26.07
N PHE A 562 -1.31 -8.40 27.32
CA PHE A 562 -1.71 -7.52 28.41
C PHE A 562 -0.61 -7.49 29.47
N HIS A 563 -0.16 -6.27 29.80
CA HIS A 563 0.74 -6.02 30.91
C HIS A 563 -0.01 -5.26 32.02
N LEU A 564 0.14 -5.72 33.27
CA LEU A 564 -0.38 -5.04 34.45
C LEU A 564 0.72 -4.93 35.51
N TRP A 565 0.78 -3.80 36.18
CA TRP A 565 1.75 -3.53 37.25
C TRP A 565 1.15 -2.60 38.32
N PRO A 566 1.65 -2.64 39.58
CA PRO A 566 1.35 -1.59 40.57
C PRO A 566 1.79 -0.25 40.05
N THR A 567 0.94 0.77 40.12
CA THR A 567 1.22 2.09 39.52
C THR A 567 2.55 2.67 40.02
N GLY A 568 3.38 3.13 39.08
CA GLY A 568 4.72 3.65 39.36
C GLY A 568 5.81 2.57 39.49
N LYS A 569 5.47 1.28 39.31
CA LYS A 569 6.41 0.16 39.46
C LYS A 569 6.70 -0.61 38.17
N HIS A 570 6.42 -0.04 36.99
CA HIS A 570 6.62 -0.75 35.72
C HIS A 570 8.06 -1.28 35.53
N ASP A 571 9.06 -0.42 35.81
CA ASP A 571 10.47 -0.70 35.57
C ASP A 571 11.28 -0.91 36.88
N VAL A 572 10.59 -0.97 38.02
CA VAL A 572 11.17 -1.22 39.35
C VAL A 572 10.34 -2.27 40.10
N ALA A 573 10.96 -2.98 41.03
CA ALA A 573 10.28 -4.04 41.77
C ALA A 573 8.93 -3.60 42.36
N PRO A 574 7.87 -4.42 42.24
CA PRO A 574 7.81 -5.77 41.70
C PRO A 574 7.74 -5.86 40.17
N GLY A 575 7.67 -4.76 39.45
CA GLY A 575 7.60 -4.77 37.99
C GLY A 575 6.22 -5.14 37.45
N ILE A 576 6.21 -5.71 36.24
CA ILE A 576 5.01 -6.25 35.60
C ILE A 576 4.61 -7.54 36.33
N ILE A 577 3.48 -7.51 37.03
CA ILE A 577 2.96 -8.66 37.82
C ILE A 577 2.03 -9.56 37.03
N PHE A 578 1.53 -9.10 35.87
CA PHE A 578 0.70 -9.88 34.97
C PHE A 578 1.13 -9.60 33.53
N ASN A 579 1.58 -10.66 32.86
CA ASN A 579 2.05 -10.63 31.47
C ASN A 579 1.47 -11.86 30.78
N GLN A 580 0.32 -11.67 30.12
CA GLN A 580 -0.42 -12.76 29.52
C GLN A 580 -0.94 -12.38 28.12
N ARG A 581 -1.03 -13.36 27.24
CA ARG A 581 -1.57 -13.25 25.89
C ARG A 581 -2.97 -13.84 25.78
N LYS A 582 -3.82 -13.22 25.00
CA LYS A 582 -5.13 -13.73 24.61
C LYS A 582 -5.28 -13.68 23.10
N GLN A 583 -5.41 -14.83 22.48
CA GLN A 583 -5.71 -14.92 21.05
C GLN A 583 -7.19 -14.65 20.80
N VAL A 584 -7.47 -13.88 19.74
CA VAL A 584 -8.81 -13.63 19.19
C VAL A 584 -8.76 -13.69 17.67
N THR A 585 -9.86 -14.11 17.04
CA THR A 585 -9.99 -14.10 15.59
C THR A 585 -10.67 -12.82 15.15
N VAL A 586 -10.10 -12.12 14.17
CA VAL A 586 -10.62 -10.89 13.57
C VAL A 586 -10.96 -11.13 12.11
N LYS A 587 -11.89 -10.31 11.58
CA LYS A 587 -12.20 -10.29 10.15
C LYS A 587 -11.68 -8.99 9.56
N ASP A 588 -10.95 -9.08 8.47
CA ASP A 588 -10.46 -7.93 7.71
C ASP A 588 -11.60 -7.00 7.26
N SER A 589 -12.74 -7.59 6.88
CA SER A 589 -13.96 -6.90 6.45
C SER A 589 -14.74 -6.21 7.57
N ASP A 590 -14.43 -6.48 8.84
CA ASP A 590 -15.10 -5.85 10.00
C ASP A 590 -14.15 -4.91 10.76
N PRO A 591 -14.11 -3.61 10.41
CA PRO A 591 -13.22 -2.66 11.07
C PRO A 591 -13.57 -2.40 12.55
N LYS A 592 -14.70 -2.93 13.06
CA LYS A 592 -15.00 -2.93 14.49
C LYS A 592 -14.10 -3.89 15.25
N GLY A 593 -13.51 -4.87 14.54
CA GLY A 593 -12.60 -5.84 15.09
C GLY A 593 -13.24 -6.79 16.10
N ALA A 594 -12.39 -7.47 16.89
CA ALA A 594 -12.81 -8.37 17.94
C ALA A 594 -12.39 -7.85 19.33
N GLN A 595 -13.13 -8.21 20.35
CA GLN A 595 -12.78 -7.87 21.73
C GLN A 595 -11.97 -8.98 22.38
N ALA A 596 -10.72 -8.71 22.72
CA ALA A 596 -9.92 -9.55 23.58
C ALA A 596 -10.30 -9.32 25.06
N ARG A 597 -10.40 -10.40 25.83
CA ARG A 597 -10.74 -10.37 27.26
C ARG A 597 -9.82 -11.30 28.01
N ILE A 598 -9.22 -10.82 29.11
CA ILE A 598 -8.38 -11.64 29.98
C ILE A 598 -8.62 -11.28 31.45
N THR A 599 -8.77 -12.27 32.31
CA THR A 599 -9.10 -12.07 33.72
C THR A 599 -7.86 -12.07 34.58
N VAL A 600 -7.69 -11.01 35.36
CA VAL A 600 -6.69 -10.88 36.43
C VAL A 600 -7.35 -11.35 37.73
N PRO A 601 -6.83 -12.42 38.37
CA PRO A 601 -7.37 -12.91 39.63
C PRO A 601 -7.25 -11.85 40.74
N LYS A 602 -8.30 -11.72 41.56
CA LYS A 602 -8.28 -10.85 42.73
C LYS A 602 -7.18 -11.20 43.73
N ALA A 603 -6.83 -12.47 43.81
CA ALA A 603 -5.74 -12.95 44.68
C ALA A 603 -4.40 -12.31 44.27
N LEU A 604 -4.12 -12.16 42.97
CA LEU A 604 -2.93 -11.49 42.48
C LEU A 604 -2.96 -9.99 42.83
N LEU A 605 -4.10 -9.33 42.64
CA LEU A 605 -4.27 -7.92 42.98
C LEU A 605 -4.08 -7.68 44.50
N ALA A 606 -4.65 -8.56 45.35
CA ALA A 606 -4.50 -8.51 46.79
C ALA A 606 -3.04 -8.70 47.24
N GLN A 607 -2.29 -9.61 46.61
CA GLN A 607 -0.88 -9.84 46.87
C GLN A 607 -0.01 -8.57 46.69
N TYR A 608 -0.33 -7.74 45.71
CA TYR A 608 0.48 -6.57 45.33
C TYR A 608 -0.17 -5.22 45.67
N LYS A 609 -1.31 -5.21 46.39
CA LYS A 609 -2.03 -3.96 46.69
C LYS A 609 -1.18 -2.91 47.45
N ASP A 610 -0.33 -3.36 48.33
CA ASP A 610 0.47 -2.49 49.20
C ASP A 610 1.64 -1.83 48.45
N ALA A 611 2.08 -2.37 47.31
CA ALA A 611 3.16 -1.83 46.50
C ALA A 611 2.84 -0.45 45.87
N SER A 612 1.55 -0.08 45.76
CA SER A 612 1.08 1.15 45.16
C SER A 612 -0.21 1.67 45.78
N ASN A 613 -0.47 1.35 47.04
CA ASN A 613 -1.69 1.74 47.77
C ASN A 613 -2.99 1.33 47.01
N GLY A 614 -3.02 0.08 46.52
CA GLY A 614 -4.15 -0.47 45.76
C GLY A 614 -4.30 0.08 44.34
N GLN A 615 -3.35 0.85 43.83
CA GLN A 615 -3.43 1.44 42.49
C GLN A 615 -2.69 0.58 41.47
N PHE A 616 -3.34 0.25 40.36
CA PHE A 616 -2.77 -0.56 39.29
C PHE A 616 -2.83 0.17 37.96
N SER A 617 -1.82 -0.07 37.13
CA SER A 617 -1.73 0.41 35.74
C SER A 617 -1.58 -0.79 34.80
N TRP A 618 -2.15 -0.69 33.61
CA TRP A 618 -2.05 -1.71 32.60
C TRP A 618 -2.05 -1.17 31.17
N LYS A 619 -1.62 -1.98 30.23
CA LYS A 619 -1.59 -1.65 28.78
C LYS A 619 -1.81 -2.91 27.97
N ALA A 620 -2.15 -2.74 26.68
CA ALA A 620 -2.31 -3.84 25.75
C ALA A 620 -1.57 -3.56 24.44
N GLN A 621 -1.12 -4.63 23.76
CA GLN A 621 -0.48 -4.61 22.44
C GLN A 621 -1.08 -5.74 21.61
N ALA A 622 -1.31 -5.50 20.32
CA ALA A 622 -1.70 -6.54 19.38
C ALA A 622 -0.46 -7.06 18.64
N GLU A 623 -0.36 -8.35 18.47
CA GLU A 623 0.76 -9.06 17.83
C GLU A 623 0.20 -10.02 16.78
N ASP A 624 0.86 -10.13 15.64
CA ASP A 624 0.54 -11.15 14.66
C ASP A 624 0.89 -12.56 15.22
N VAL A 625 0.08 -13.56 14.87
CA VAL A 625 0.33 -14.94 15.30
C VAL A 625 1.45 -15.59 14.49
N ALA A 626 1.62 -15.17 13.24
CA ALA A 626 2.64 -15.70 12.34
C ALA A 626 4.07 -15.34 12.80
N ASP A 627 4.25 -14.14 13.34
CA ASP A 627 5.54 -13.68 13.88
C ASP A 627 5.28 -12.59 14.94
N ASP A 628 5.57 -12.88 16.19
CA ASP A 628 5.38 -11.96 17.34
C ASP A 628 6.28 -10.71 17.28
N SER A 629 7.27 -10.67 16.36
CA SER A 629 7.99 -9.45 16.04
C SER A 629 7.14 -8.42 15.27
N PHE A 630 5.97 -8.82 14.72
CA PHE A 630 4.98 -7.98 14.07
C PHE A 630 3.92 -7.54 15.08
N ALA A 631 4.32 -6.63 15.92
CA ALA A 631 3.47 -6.07 16.96
C ALA A 631 3.08 -4.62 16.62
N SER A 632 1.85 -4.25 16.99
CA SER A 632 1.40 -2.86 16.98
C SER A 632 2.15 -2.03 18.01
N ASP A 633 1.89 -0.72 18.05
CA ASP A 633 2.23 0.07 19.23
C ASP A 633 1.41 -0.37 20.45
N TRP A 634 1.99 -0.17 21.65
CA TRP A 634 1.26 -0.33 22.90
C TRP A 634 0.17 0.74 23.04
N THR A 635 -0.98 0.36 23.58
CA THR A 635 -2.02 1.30 24.01
C THR A 635 -2.20 1.21 25.53
N PRO A 636 -2.08 2.33 26.27
CA PRO A 636 -1.58 3.64 25.85
C PRO A 636 -0.14 3.61 25.32
N THR A 637 0.22 4.56 24.46
CA THR A 637 1.53 4.64 23.80
C THR A 637 2.68 4.78 24.79
N LYS A 638 3.90 4.45 24.35
CA LYS A 638 5.11 4.60 25.15
C LYS A 638 5.26 6.03 25.68
N GLY A 639 5.47 6.17 27.01
CA GLY A 639 5.58 7.46 27.68
C GLY A 639 4.25 8.02 28.20
N ALA A 640 3.10 7.53 27.73
CA ALA A 640 1.80 7.85 28.34
C ALA A 640 1.56 6.99 29.59
N PRO A 641 0.82 7.51 30.59
CA PRO A 641 0.37 6.69 31.71
C PRO A 641 -0.43 5.50 31.21
N GLY A 642 -0.24 4.31 31.82
CA GLY A 642 -1.09 3.15 31.55
C GLY A 642 -2.56 3.45 31.91
N CYS A 643 -3.46 2.61 31.41
CA CYS A 643 -4.83 2.58 31.93
C CYS A 643 -4.78 2.26 33.43
N ARG A 644 -5.67 2.86 34.24
CA ARG A 644 -5.59 2.84 35.70
C ARG A 644 -6.87 2.38 36.36
N PHE A 645 -6.73 1.65 37.47
CA PHE A 645 -7.84 1.37 38.38
C PHE A 645 -7.33 1.20 39.81
N GLY A 646 -8.22 1.41 40.78
CA GLY A 646 -7.98 1.08 42.18
C GLY A 646 -8.52 -0.31 42.50
N PHE A 647 -7.86 -1.05 43.38
CA PHE A 647 -8.36 -2.31 43.94
C PHE A 647 -8.36 -2.22 45.45
N ASP A 648 -9.50 -2.47 46.06
CA ASP A 648 -9.64 -2.53 47.50
C ASP A 648 -10.50 -3.74 47.90
N PRO A 649 -9.87 -4.79 48.41
CA PRO A 649 -10.56 -5.99 48.78
C PRO A 649 -11.34 -5.87 50.11
N GLU A 650 -11.14 -4.79 50.86
CA GLU A 650 -11.69 -4.64 52.18
C GLU A 650 -13.16 -4.24 52.12
N ALA A 651 -14.01 -5.01 52.82
CA ALA A 651 -15.41 -4.62 52.94
C ALA A 651 -15.56 -3.48 53.96
N PRO A 652 -16.57 -2.64 53.88
CA PRO A 652 -16.89 -1.66 54.93
C PRO A 652 -17.00 -2.34 56.29
N ALA A 653 -16.36 -1.77 57.29
CA ALA A 653 -16.26 -2.38 58.63
C ALA A 653 -17.63 -2.42 59.33
N VAL A 654 -18.51 -1.49 59.01
CA VAL A 654 -19.82 -1.37 59.65
C VAL A 654 -20.94 -1.23 58.58
N MET A 655 -22.15 -1.52 58.97
CA MET A 655 -23.34 -1.35 58.11
C MET A 655 -23.84 0.11 58.18
N PRO A 656 -24.48 0.63 57.11
CA PRO A 656 -25.12 1.95 57.18
C PRO A 656 -26.30 1.92 58.15
N THR A 657 -26.54 3.01 58.82
CA THR A 657 -27.78 3.19 59.57
C THR A 657 -28.90 3.64 58.61
N VAL A 658 -30.12 3.27 58.93
CA VAL A 658 -31.31 3.66 58.19
C VAL A 658 -32.37 4.13 59.17
N THR A 659 -32.94 5.29 58.94
CA THR A 659 -33.97 5.89 59.77
C THR A 659 -35.09 6.40 58.87
N SER A 660 -36.36 6.44 59.34
CA SER A 660 -37.41 7.14 58.68
C SER A 660 -37.18 8.64 58.78
N ALA A 661 -37.01 9.33 57.65
CA ALA A 661 -36.76 10.79 57.63
C ALA A 661 -38.04 11.60 57.89
N ASP A 662 -39.17 11.04 57.59
CA ASP A 662 -40.53 11.62 57.79
C ASP A 662 -41.27 11.04 59.02
N SER A 663 -40.60 10.17 59.78
CA SER A 663 -41.17 9.50 60.96
C SER A 663 -42.42 8.62 60.69
N LEU A 664 -42.74 8.37 59.44
CA LEU A 664 -43.89 7.51 59.07
C LEU A 664 -43.67 6.03 59.45
N TYR A 665 -42.40 5.60 59.52
CA TYR A 665 -41.99 4.23 59.84
C TYR A 665 -40.97 4.24 60.97
N PRO A 666 -41.44 4.37 62.25
CA PRO A 666 -40.55 4.46 63.38
C PRO A 666 -39.76 3.15 63.56
N GLU A 667 -38.51 3.31 64.02
CA GLU A 667 -37.65 2.15 64.29
C GLU A 667 -38.09 1.48 65.58
N THR A 668 -38.26 0.15 65.53
CA THR A 668 -38.51 -0.67 66.74
C THR A 668 -37.17 -1.13 67.31
N ALA A 669 -36.93 -0.87 68.60
CA ALA A 669 -35.75 -1.33 69.29
C ALA A 669 -35.71 -2.86 69.31
N SER A 670 -34.49 -3.45 69.21
CA SER A 670 -34.32 -4.90 69.25
C SER A 670 -34.89 -5.50 70.51
N GLY A 671 -35.86 -6.42 70.37
CA GLY A 671 -36.51 -7.12 71.47
C GLY A 671 -37.71 -6.35 72.06
N ALA A 672 -38.06 -5.17 71.53
CA ALA A 672 -39.29 -4.47 71.90
C ALA A 672 -40.47 -4.90 71.02
N GLU A 673 -41.68 -4.68 71.55
CA GLU A 673 -42.91 -4.82 70.72
C GLU A 673 -42.84 -3.87 69.53
N PRO A 674 -43.25 -4.34 68.36
CA PRO A 674 -43.21 -3.53 67.13
C PRO A 674 -44.06 -2.25 67.28
N VAL A 675 -43.44 -1.12 66.90
CA VAL A 675 -44.13 0.19 66.87
C VAL A 675 -44.95 0.32 65.57
N GLU A 676 -46.24 0.69 65.67
CA GLU A 676 -47.08 0.90 64.50
C GLU A 676 -46.60 2.09 63.69
N GLY A 677 -46.37 1.88 62.38
CA GLY A 677 -46.08 2.92 61.40
C GLY A 677 -47.23 3.22 60.47
N ALA A 678 -46.94 3.91 59.34
CA ALA A 678 -47.93 4.22 58.29
C ALA A 678 -48.51 2.94 57.65
N LEU A 679 -49.69 3.08 57.06
CA LEU A 679 -50.38 2.01 56.33
C LEU A 679 -49.52 1.46 55.19
N ALA A 680 -49.66 0.17 54.88
CA ALA A 680 -49.06 -0.42 53.68
C ALA A 680 -49.47 0.38 52.44
N ARG A 681 -48.54 0.50 51.45
CA ARG A 681 -48.62 1.33 50.25
C ARG A 681 -48.55 2.85 50.47
N THR A 682 -48.22 3.30 51.67
CA THR A 682 -47.84 4.67 51.92
C THR A 682 -46.34 4.79 51.66
N GLU A 683 -45.95 5.76 50.82
CA GLU A 683 -44.53 6.06 50.57
C GLU A 683 -43.97 6.82 51.77
N GLY A 684 -42.81 6.41 52.27
CA GLY A 684 -42.09 7.09 53.32
C GLY A 684 -40.66 7.41 52.86
N GLU A 685 -40.12 8.50 53.39
CA GLU A 685 -38.72 8.85 53.15
C GLU A 685 -37.77 8.18 54.16
N PHE A 686 -36.75 7.52 53.64
CA PHE A 686 -35.71 6.89 54.46
C PHE A 686 -34.37 7.56 54.27
N ARG A 687 -33.72 7.89 55.39
CA ARG A 687 -32.36 8.42 55.43
C ARG A 687 -31.39 7.28 55.71
N PHE A 688 -30.42 7.21 54.84
CA PHE A 688 -29.25 6.31 54.96
C PHE A 688 -28.07 7.13 55.44
N ASP A 689 -27.36 6.66 56.46
CA ASP A 689 -26.16 7.31 56.99
C ASP A 689 -25.00 6.34 56.92
N ALA A 690 -23.81 6.85 56.62
CA ALA A 690 -22.60 6.03 56.40
C ALA A 690 -22.05 5.37 57.65
N ASN A 691 -22.55 5.69 58.82
CA ASN A 691 -22.11 5.11 60.12
C ASN A 691 -20.60 5.17 60.28
N GLY A 692 -19.99 6.35 59.98
CA GLY A 692 -18.55 6.56 60.09
C GLY A 692 -17.70 6.07 58.91
N VAL A 693 -18.30 5.48 57.88
CA VAL A 693 -17.57 5.05 56.65
C VAL A 693 -17.38 6.25 55.74
N ALA A 694 -16.23 6.93 55.84
CA ALA A 694 -15.96 8.21 55.19
C ALA A 694 -15.88 8.17 53.65
N ASP A 695 -15.77 6.97 53.05
CA ASP A 695 -15.63 6.78 51.60
C ASP A 695 -16.89 6.20 50.91
N THR A 696 -18.04 6.17 51.60
CA THR A 696 -19.32 5.77 51.03
C THR A 696 -19.71 6.69 49.87
N THR A 697 -19.96 6.11 48.70
CA THR A 697 -20.37 6.83 47.49
C THR A 697 -21.81 6.55 47.06
N LYS A 698 -22.42 5.50 47.63
CA LYS A 698 -23.81 5.12 47.43
C LYS A 698 -24.29 4.15 48.52
N TYR A 699 -25.57 4.11 48.71
CA TYR A 699 -26.23 3.12 49.53
C TYR A 699 -27.06 2.22 48.64
N LEU A 700 -26.95 0.91 48.83
CA LEU A 700 -27.82 -0.05 48.19
C LEU A 700 -28.90 -0.46 49.17
N TYR A 701 -30.14 -0.45 48.75
CA TYR A 701 -31.27 -0.80 49.62
C TYR A 701 -32.36 -1.55 48.86
N ASP A 702 -33.12 -2.33 49.57
CA ASP A 702 -34.34 -2.97 49.09
C ASP A 702 -35.20 -3.37 50.29
N LEU A 703 -36.48 -3.78 50.03
CA LEU A 703 -37.32 -4.41 51.00
C LEU A 703 -37.35 -5.92 50.69
N ASP A 704 -36.94 -6.73 51.68
CA ASP A 704 -37.05 -8.20 51.66
C ASP A 704 -36.36 -8.88 50.45
N ARG A 705 -35.44 -8.19 49.75
CA ARG A 705 -34.71 -8.74 48.64
C ARG A 705 -33.19 -8.71 48.85
N THR A 706 -32.57 -9.85 48.66
CA THR A 706 -31.12 -10.02 48.73
C THR A 706 -30.57 -10.56 47.39
N PRO A 707 -29.58 -9.91 46.73
CA PRO A 707 -29.00 -8.64 47.11
C PRO A 707 -29.94 -7.45 46.82
N PRO A 708 -29.75 -6.29 47.50
CA PRO A 708 -30.55 -5.10 47.27
C PRO A 708 -30.37 -4.54 45.87
N SER A 709 -31.43 -4.07 45.25
CA SER A 709 -31.46 -3.65 43.83
C SER A 709 -31.59 -2.14 43.58
N LYS A 710 -31.90 -1.35 44.61
CA LYS A 710 -32.08 0.10 44.50
C LYS A 710 -30.87 0.84 45.02
N GLU A 711 -30.62 2.06 44.54
CA GLU A 711 -29.46 2.90 44.92
C GLU A 711 -29.98 4.26 45.45
N ALA A 712 -29.36 4.74 46.54
CA ALA A 712 -29.46 6.13 47.01
C ALA A 712 -28.04 6.73 47.02
N LEU A 713 -27.91 7.95 46.46
CA LEU A 713 -26.63 8.63 46.29
C LEU A 713 -26.49 9.74 47.31
N PRO A 714 -25.42 9.77 48.13
CA PRO A 714 -25.15 10.89 49.01
C PRO A 714 -24.68 12.12 48.24
N THR A 715 -24.99 13.32 48.72
CA THR A 715 -24.59 14.57 48.11
C THR A 715 -23.07 14.83 48.24
N ALA A 716 -22.39 14.18 49.18
CA ALA A 716 -20.96 14.19 49.39
C ALA A 716 -20.49 12.81 49.78
N LYS A 717 -19.23 12.50 49.49
CA LYS A 717 -18.60 11.22 49.83
C LYS A 717 -18.63 11.04 51.38
N GLY A 718 -19.14 9.89 51.82
CA GLY A 718 -19.33 9.59 53.26
C GLY A 718 -20.53 10.27 53.88
N GLY A 719 -21.27 11.10 53.11
CA GLY A 719 -22.48 11.79 53.58
C GLY A 719 -23.73 10.93 53.59
N PRO A 720 -24.83 11.41 54.18
CA PRO A 720 -26.12 10.75 54.14
C PRO A 720 -26.80 10.85 52.76
N ALA A 721 -27.74 9.94 52.50
CA ALA A 721 -28.67 10.00 51.38
C ALA A 721 -30.07 9.73 51.83
N THR A 722 -31.09 10.28 51.17
CA THR A 722 -32.51 9.94 51.35
C THR A 722 -33.06 9.28 50.11
N ALA A 723 -34.00 8.37 50.31
CA ALA A 723 -34.73 7.75 49.22
C ALA A 723 -36.12 7.33 49.64
N PRO A 724 -37.13 7.40 48.72
CA PRO A 724 -38.47 6.94 48.97
C PRO A 724 -38.54 5.42 48.99
N VAL A 725 -39.30 4.87 49.90
CA VAL A 725 -39.59 3.46 50.02
C VAL A 725 -41.06 3.25 50.29
N THR A 726 -41.72 2.43 49.46
CA THR A 726 -43.14 2.10 49.60
C THR A 726 -43.30 0.62 50.02
N PRO A 727 -43.62 0.31 51.26
CA PRO A 727 -43.93 -1.05 51.69
C PRO A 727 -45.25 -1.53 51.06
N LEU A 728 -45.21 -2.68 50.35
CA LEU A 728 -46.39 -3.17 49.61
C LEU A 728 -47.35 -3.99 50.44
N HIS A 729 -46.89 -4.56 51.54
CA HIS A 729 -47.67 -5.49 52.38
C HIS A 729 -47.63 -5.06 53.84
N PRO A 730 -48.69 -5.30 54.61
CA PRO A 730 -48.68 -5.08 56.05
C PRO A 730 -47.78 -6.12 56.75
N GLY A 731 -47.22 -5.79 57.90
CA GLY A 731 -46.32 -6.61 58.70
C GLY A 731 -44.94 -6.00 58.91
N THR A 732 -44.06 -6.70 59.56
CA THR A 732 -42.68 -6.28 59.72
C THR A 732 -41.93 -6.41 58.38
N ALA A 733 -41.27 -5.34 57.94
CA ALA A 733 -40.37 -5.37 56.79
C ALA A 733 -38.92 -5.27 57.25
N HIS A 734 -38.09 -6.05 56.59
CA HIS A 734 -36.69 -6.03 56.85
C HIS A 734 -35.97 -5.30 55.74
N PRO A 735 -35.52 -4.04 55.92
CA PRO A 735 -34.75 -3.34 54.88
C PRO A 735 -33.39 -4.03 54.75
N VAL A 736 -33.16 -4.54 53.54
CA VAL A 736 -31.87 -5.03 53.10
C VAL A 736 -31.06 -3.82 52.67
N ARG A 737 -29.86 -3.66 53.23
CA ARG A 737 -28.99 -2.51 53.03
C ARG A 737 -27.54 -2.88 52.90
N ALA A 738 -26.79 -2.10 52.11
CA ALA A 738 -25.38 -2.24 51.99
C ALA A 738 -24.71 -0.90 51.58
N HIS A 739 -23.48 -0.69 52.00
CA HIS A 739 -22.67 0.40 51.48
C HIS A 739 -22.19 0.09 50.07
N GLY A 740 -22.37 1.05 49.14
CA GLY A 740 -21.59 1.15 47.96
C GLY A 740 -20.52 2.21 48.16
N ARG A 741 -19.27 1.83 48.21
CA ARG A 741 -18.13 2.72 47.96
C ARG A 741 -18.01 2.96 46.44
N ARG A 742 -17.07 3.76 45.94
CA ARG A 742 -16.64 3.64 44.54
C ARG A 742 -16.17 2.20 44.21
N ARG A 743 -16.35 1.30 45.13
CA ARG A 743 -16.11 -0.13 45.14
C ARG A 743 -17.43 -0.85 44.87
N ARG A 744 -17.48 -1.72 43.92
CA ARG A 744 -18.68 -2.51 43.58
C ARG A 744 -18.79 -3.77 44.47
N GLN A 745 -18.92 -3.59 45.79
CA GLN A 745 -19.29 -4.70 46.66
C GLN A 745 -20.38 -4.32 47.64
N PRO A 746 -21.57 -4.97 47.57
CA PRO A 746 -22.52 -5.02 48.67
C PRO A 746 -22.08 -6.02 49.72
N ARG A 747 -22.28 -5.72 51.00
CA ARG A 747 -22.17 -6.68 52.10
C ARG A 747 -23.54 -7.27 52.37
N PRO A 748 -23.69 -8.58 52.68
CA PRO A 748 -24.98 -9.18 53.05
C PRO A 748 -25.48 -8.68 54.42
N ASP A 749 -26.69 -8.69 54.62
CA ASP A 749 -27.66 -7.94 55.37
C ASP A 749 -27.94 -8.39 56.79
N LEU A 750 -28.29 -7.41 57.63
CA LEU A 750 -28.98 -7.65 58.88
C LEU A 750 -30.37 -6.93 58.80
N PRO A 751 -31.45 -7.60 59.11
CA PRO A 751 -32.79 -7.03 59.02
C PRO A 751 -33.07 -6.03 60.15
N LEU A 752 -33.74 -4.90 59.80
CA LEU A 752 -34.42 -4.04 60.75
C LEU A 752 -35.95 -4.26 60.67
N PRO A 753 -36.63 -4.54 61.76
CA PRO A 753 -38.08 -4.68 61.74
C PRO A 753 -38.73 -3.31 61.58
N LEU A 754 -39.63 -3.18 60.59
CA LEU A 754 -40.58 -2.08 60.43
C LEU A 754 -41.96 -2.59 60.53
N LEU A 755 -42.78 -2.04 61.40
CA LEU A 755 -44.21 -2.39 61.53
C LEU A 755 -44.99 -1.71 60.41
N ARG A 756 -45.84 -2.47 59.77
CA ARG A 756 -46.81 -2.02 58.74
C ARG A 756 -48.23 -2.26 59.25
N GLN A 757 -49.13 -1.27 59.18
CA GLN A 757 -50.53 -1.46 59.44
C GLN A 757 -51.30 -2.00 58.22
N GLU A 758 -52.23 -2.91 58.43
CA GLU A 758 -53.21 -3.26 57.42
C GLU A 758 -54.20 -2.11 57.22
N PRO A 759 -54.62 -1.81 55.96
CA PRO A 759 -55.76 -0.93 55.77
C PRO A 759 -56.94 -1.56 56.44
N ARG A 760 -57.58 -0.88 57.48
CA ARG A 760 -58.81 -1.30 58.12
C ARG A 760 -59.83 -1.52 57.03
N ARG A 761 -60.27 -2.76 56.81
CA ARG A 761 -61.45 -3.07 56.07
C ARG A 761 -62.61 -2.46 56.91
N HIS A 762 -63.29 -1.45 56.41
CA HIS A 762 -64.61 -1.07 56.93
C HIS A 762 -65.49 -2.29 56.77
N GLY A 763 -65.71 -2.97 57.90
CA GLY A 763 -66.69 -4.02 57.98
C GLY A 763 -68.02 -3.45 57.63
N GLN A 764 -68.67 -3.96 56.59
CA GLN A 764 -70.11 -3.91 56.52
C GLN A 764 -70.61 -4.77 57.65
N ALA A 765 -71.28 -4.07 58.55
CA ALA A 765 -72.13 -4.74 59.50
C ALA A 765 -73.18 -5.57 58.80
N ARG A 766 -73.18 -6.84 58.98
CA ARG A 766 -74.27 -7.70 59.39
C ARG A 766 -73.67 -8.88 60.09
#